data_2abd221a41a7b59b976c8aa4cefff550
#
_entry.id   2abd221a41a7b59b976c8aa4cefff550
#
_cell.length_a   1.000
_cell.length_b   1.000
_cell.length_c   1.000
_cell.angle_alpha   90.00
_cell.angle_beta   90.00
_cell.angle_gamma   90.00
#
_symmetry.space_group_name_H-M   'P 1'
#
loop_
_entity.id
_entity.type
_entity.pdbx_description
1 polymer ?
#
loop_
_entity_poly.entity_id
_entity_poly.type
_entity_poly.pdbx_seq_one_letter_code
_entity_poly.pdbx_strand_id
1 'polypeptide(L)'
;MHEFSLAPIVIVLLVAVITVICCRKFNIPSMLGYLLVGFIAGPGMFKLIPQSHATDYLGEIGIVFLMFSIGLEFSLPKLKAMRRLVFGLGGLQVIITMLSIMGILMAMGTPFNWAFATAGALTMSSTAIVSRILSEKTELGQPHGQMAMGVLLMQDIAVVPLMILIPALAGGSEGNLWVELGLAGLKMLLTLGILFVIGSRVMSRWFRLVAKRKSSELFMINVLLVTLGVAYLTELEGLSMALGAFVAGMLLSETEYRIQVEDDIRPFRDILLGFFFITVGMKLDIQALIGNWQQILILLVILLVLKALVVFIIALRMKNPVGDSLKSALYLAQGGEFGFVMLAISSKINMVSPELEQAATAAVLLSMIAAPFILGSSDAIVSRFVKSDWDMKALDLHSMLVETMSKSEHVLIIGFGRGGQSVARVLAQEGIPYFALDLDIARVQVARNAGEPVSFGDAKRREVLEAAGLGRAKMVVITLNNMHETQHVLGNIMSMHPSMPVYVRATNDDYVKTFTEMGAEETVSDTKETSLVLASYAMLGHGLSYNHVYQTITHIRHSRYASLQDLFVGSDDDSFSDEDSKAVCRHAFPLQGEAHAIGKTIRELPLAAHYLKLLFIRRNTGKIQDLDPDFVLETGDILVVAGKQEEIISFENWCLQGDI
;
A
#
# COMPACT_ATOMS: atom_id res chain seq x y z
N MET A 1 -40.49 17.59 18.28
CA MET A 1 -40.17 16.44 17.43
C MET A 1 -39.51 17.00 16.17
N HIS A 2 -38.19 17.00 16.10
CA HIS A 2 -37.50 17.37 14.88
C HIS A 2 -37.61 16.16 13.95
N GLU A 3 -38.37 16.34 12.85
CA GLU A 3 -38.47 15.33 11.79
C GLU A 3 -37.06 15.04 11.27
N PHE A 4 -36.63 13.78 11.37
CA PHE A 4 -35.43 13.28 10.73
C PHE A 4 -35.66 13.36 9.21
N SER A 5 -35.30 14.47 8.59
CA SER A 5 -35.34 14.60 7.14
C SER A 5 -34.15 13.84 6.55
N LEU A 6 -34.42 12.90 5.66
CA LEU A 6 -33.36 12.18 4.90
C LEU A 6 -32.68 13.08 3.86
N ALA A 7 -33.30 14.22 3.50
CA ALA A 7 -32.78 15.10 2.46
C ALA A 7 -31.34 15.60 2.70
N PRO A 8 -30.95 16.07 3.89
CA PRO A 8 -29.56 16.48 4.15
C PRO A 8 -28.56 15.33 3.95
N ILE A 9 -28.92 14.11 4.39
CA ILE A 9 -28.05 12.94 4.26
C ILE A 9 -27.84 12.61 2.76
N VAL A 10 -28.91 12.61 1.98
CA VAL A 10 -28.85 12.33 0.53
C VAL A 10 -28.03 13.41 -0.19
N ILE A 11 -28.20 14.68 0.17
CA ILE A 11 -27.41 15.79 -0.40
C ILE A 11 -25.92 15.61 -0.08
N VAL A 12 -25.56 15.28 1.17
CA VAL A 12 -24.16 15.01 1.58
C VAL A 12 -23.58 13.89 0.74
N LEU A 13 -24.30 12.77 0.63
CA LEU A 13 -23.82 11.61 -0.13
C LEU A 13 -23.67 11.94 -1.62
N LEU A 14 -24.60 12.69 -2.21
CA LEU A 14 -24.51 13.11 -3.61
C LEU A 14 -23.28 14.01 -3.84
N VAL A 15 -23.12 15.04 -3.02
CA VAL A 15 -21.97 15.97 -3.12
C VAL A 15 -20.66 15.21 -2.84
N ALA A 16 -20.64 14.26 -1.90
CA ALA A 16 -19.48 13.44 -1.61
C ALA A 16 -19.08 12.59 -2.83
N VAL A 17 -20.03 11.91 -3.47
CA VAL A 17 -19.77 11.09 -4.67
C VAL A 17 -19.18 11.94 -5.78
N ILE A 18 -19.81 13.08 -6.10
CA ILE A 18 -19.32 13.97 -7.16
C ILE A 18 -17.90 14.47 -6.83
N THR A 19 -17.66 14.92 -5.59
CA THR A 19 -16.37 15.47 -5.20
C THR A 19 -15.28 14.39 -5.20
N VAL A 20 -15.57 13.18 -4.72
CA VAL A 20 -14.60 12.07 -4.74
C VAL A 20 -14.26 11.65 -6.17
N ILE A 21 -15.24 11.62 -7.09
CA ILE A 21 -14.98 11.38 -8.52
C ILE A 21 -14.03 12.45 -9.08
N CYS A 22 -14.28 13.72 -8.78
CA CYS A 22 -13.41 14.83 -9.20
C CYS A 22 -12.00 14.68 -8.61
N CYS A 23 -11.90 14.39 -7.31
CA CYS A 23 -10.61 14.21 -6.65
C CYS A 23 -9.80 13.05 -7.26
N ARG A 24 -10.45 11.92 -7.56
CA ARG A 24 -9.78 10.79 -8.24
C ARG A 24 -9.25 11.18 -9.62
N LYS A 25 -9.99 11.97 -10.39
CA LYS A 25 -9.54 12.45 -11.71
C LYS A 25 -8.26 13.30 -11.62
N PHE A 26 -8.07 14.01 -10.52
CA PHE A 26 -6.89 14.86 -10.27
C PHE A 26 -5.85 14.21 -9.38
N ASN A 27 -5.95 12.90 -9.09
CA ASN A 27 -5.06 12.16 -8.18
C ASN A 27 -4.98 12.77 -6.76
N ILE A 28 -6.07 13.41 -6.30
CA ILE A 28 -6.19 13.96 -4.95
C ILE A 28 -6.76 12.88 -4.02
N PRO A 29 -6.22 12.67 -2.81
CA PRO A 29 -6.76 11.72 -1.84
C PRO A 29 -8.23 12.00 -1.50
N SER A 30 -9.05 10.95 -1.40
CA SER A 30 -10.50 11.05 -1.16
C SER A 30 -10.85 11.79 0.12
N MET A 31 -9.99 11.70 1.16
CA MET A 31 -10.19 12.41 2.44
C MET A 31 -10.23 13.92 2.28
N LEU A 32 -9.42 14.48 1.38
CA LEU A 32 -9.45 15.92 1.06
C LEU A 32 -10.76 16.29 0.35
N GLY A 33 -11.27 15.38 -0.48
CA GLY A 33 -12.59 15.52 -1.09
C GLY A 33 -13.70 15.64 -0.05
N TYR A 34 -13.74 14.74 0.93
CA TYR A 34 -14.73 14.79 2.01
C TYR A 34 -14.66 16.08 2.82
N LEU A 35 -13.45 16.56 3.11
CA LEU A 35 -13.23 17.82 3.84
C LEU A 35 -13.74 19.03 3.02
N LEU A 36 -13.47 19.04 1.70
CA LEU A 36 -14.01 20.06 0.79
C LEU A 36 -15.53 20.00 0.70
N VAL A 37 -16.14 18.80 0.70
CA VAL A 37 -17.59 18.63 0.77
C VAL A 37 -18.16 19.30 2.01
N GLY A 38 -17.55 19.02 3.17
CA GLY A 38 -17.93 19.64 4.45
C GLY A 38 -17.85 21.15 4.42
N PHE A 39 -16.77 21.71 3.88
CA PHE A 39 -16.57 23.15 3.73
C PHE A 39 -17.60 23.78 2.80
N ILE A 40 -17.85 23.17 1.62
CA ILE A 40 -18.78 23.70 0.61
C ILE A 40 -20.23 23.58 1.09
N ALA A 41 -20.63 22.39 1.56
CA ALA A 41 -22.01 22.11 1.97
C ALA A 41 -22.35 22.57 3.38
N GLY A 42 -21.35 22.86 4.19
CA GLY A 42 -21.47 23.26 5.58
C GLY A 42 -21.99 24.67 5.82
N PRO A 43 -22.12 25.05 7.11
CA PRO A 43 -22.65 26.35 7.53
C PRO A 43 -21.76 27.53 7.10
N GLY A 44 -20.48 27.28 6.83
CA GLY A 44 -19.49 28.30 6.48
C GLY A 44 -19.61 28.82 5.05
N MET A 45 -20.25 28.07 4.12
CA MET A 45 -20.38 28.49 2.71
C MET A 45 -21.83 28.45 2.21
N PHE A 46 -22.34 27.30 1.77
CA PHE A 46 -23.69 27.22 1.17
C PHE A 46 -24.81 26.87 2.17
N LYS A 47 -24.51 26.53 3.40
CA LYS A 47 -25.47 26.19 4.47
C LYS A 47 -26.48 25.11 4.10
N LEU A 48 -26.07 24.16 3.25
CA LEU A 48 -26.93 23.06 2.81
C LEU A 48 -27.18 22.03 3.92
N ILE A 49 -26.22 21.92 4.85
CA ILE A 49 -26.24 20.95 5.95
C ILE A 49 -26.17 21.75 7.26
N PRO A 50 -27.19 21.64 8.11
CA PRO A 50 -27.11 22.25 9.44
C PRO A 50 -26.16 21.45 10.33
N GLN A 51 -25.36 22.15 11.12
CA GLN A 51 -24.61 21.52 12.20
C GLN A 51 -25.58 20.98 13.25
N SER A 52 -25.44 19.71 13.59
CA SER A 52 -26.31 19.03 14.54
C SER A 52 -25.49 18.09 15.43
N HIS A 53 -26.02 17.81 16.62
CA HIS A 53 -25.39 16.82 17.53
C HIS A 53 -25.21 15.44 16.85
N ALA A 54 -26.10 15.08 15.93
CA ALA A 54 -25.99 13.80 15.19
C ALA A 54 -24.80 13.79 14.23
N THR A 55 -24.55 14.90 13.53
CA THR A 55 -23.39 15.01 12.64
C THR A 55 -22.08 15.00 13.40
N ASP A 56 -22.01 15.71 14.53
CA ASP A 56 -20.83 15.73 15.39
C ASP A 56 -20.54 14.33 15.98
N TYR A 57 -21.58 13.61 16.42
CA TYR A 57 -21.45 12.26 16.94
C TYR A 57 -20.97 11.25 15.88
N LEU A 58 -21.46 11.35 14.65
CA LEU A 58 -20.96 10.54 13.54
C LEU A 58 -19.48 10.81 13.26
N GLY A 59 -19.05 12.07 13.36
CA GLY A 59 -17.64 12.45 13.25
C GLY A 59 -16.79 11.82 14.37
N GLU A 60 -17.27 11.80 15.60
CA GLU A 60 -16.59 11.17 16.73
C GLU A 60 -16.42 9.67 16.54
N ILE A 61 -17.46 8.98 16.07
CA ILE A 61 -17.37 7.56 15.71
C ILE A 61 -16.34 7.36 14.59
N GLY A 62 -16.28 8.27 13.61
CA GLY A 62 -15.27 8.23 12.56
C GLY A 62 -13.83 8.27 13.11
N ILE A 63 -13.57 9.12 14.12
CA ILE A 63 -12.27 9.15 14.82
C ILE A 63 -12.00 7.82 15.54
N VAL A 64 -13.00 7.22 16.17
CA VAL A 64 -12.87 5.93 16.86
C VAL A 64 -12.41 4.84 15.88
N PHE A 65 -13.03 4.74 14.70
CA PHE A 65 -12.64 3.76 13.70
C PHE A 65 -11.30 4.06 13.03
N LEU A 66 -10.95 5.33 12.86
CA LEU A 66 -9.62 5.72 12.41
C LEU A 66 -8.55 5.25 13.39
N MET A 67 -8.72 5.55 14.67
CA MET A 67 -7.77 5.15 15.71
C MET A 67 -7.66 3.64 15.87
N PHE A 68 -8.78 2.92 15.76
CA PHE A 68 -8.80 1.47 15.74
C PHE A 68 -7.95 0.91 14.59
N SER A 69 -8.12 1.44 13.37
CA SER A 69 -7.36 1.00 12.19
C SER A 69 -5.86 1.21 12.37
N ILE A 70 -5.46 2.35 12.91
CA ILE A 70 -4.06 2.65 13.19
C ILE A 70 -3.49 1.69 14.25
N GLY A 71 -4.27 1.42 15.30
CA GLY A 71 -3.90 0.40 16.28
C GLY A 71 -3.70 -0.98 15.64
N LEU A 72 -4.55 -1.34 14.66
CA LEU A 72 -4.47 -2.61 13.95
C LEU A 72 -3.25 -2.69 13.01
N GLU A 73 -2.84 -1.58 12.41
CA GLU A 73 -1.63 -1.49 11.57
C GLU A 73 -0.33 -1.53 12.37
N PHE A 74 -0.41 -1.33 13.70
CA PHE A 74 0.75 -1.35 14.57
C PHE A 74 1.42 -2.74 14.59
N SER A 75 2.70 -2.79 14.19
CA SER A 75 3.46 -4.04 14.08
C SER A 75 4.79 -3.93 14.80
N LEU A 76 4.94 -4.63 15.93
CA LEU A 76 6.18 -4.70 16.71
C LEU A 76 7.39 -5.21 15.91
N PRO A 77 7.28 -6.25 15.05
CA PRO A 77 8.39 -6.69 14.21
C PRO A 77 8.89 -5.61 13.26
N LYS A 78 7.98 -4.85 12.61
CA LYS A 78 8.31 -3.76 11.69
C LYS A 78 9.00 -2.61 12.43
N LEU A 79 8.49 -2.27 13.62
CA LEU A 79 9.07 -1.26 14.49
C LEU A 79 10.51 -1.65 14.91
N LYS A 80 10.72 -2.92 15.30
CA LYS A 80 12.03 -3.44 15.71
C LYS A 80 13.03 -3.43 14.55
N ALA A 81 12.58 -3.75 13.34
CA ALA A 81 13.42 -3.72 12.14
C ALA A 81 13.89 -2.31 11.80
N MET A 82 13.05 -1.30 11.99
CA MET A 82 13.33 0.11 11.66
C MET A 82 13.66 0.98 12.88
N ARG A 83 13.96 0.40 14.04
CA ARG A 83 14.10 1.10 15.33
C ARG A 83 15.00 2.34 15.31
N ARG A 84 16.10 2.31 14.53
CA ARG A 84 17.05 3.43 14.42
C ARG A 84 16.44 4.63 13.69
N LEU A 85 15.64 4.38 12.66
CA LEU A 85 14.95 5.43 11.91
C LEU A 85 13.75 5.94 12.71
N VAL A 86 12.98 5.05 13.32
CA VAL A 86 11.78 5.41 14.08
C VAL A 86 12.16 6.22 15.32
N PHE A 87 12.94 5.67 16.24
CA PHE A 87 13.26 6.36 17.51
C PHE A 87 14.39 7.39 17.36
N GLY A 88 15.31 7.22 16.39
CA GLY A 88 16.37 8.19 16.11
C GLY A 88 15.85 9.37 15.30
N LEU A 89 15.63 9.20 14.00
CA LEU A 89 15.19 10.28 13.11
C LEU A 89 13.78 10.77 13.47
N GLY A 90 12.84 9.83 13.61
CA GLY A 90 11.43 10.14 13.90
C GLY A 90 11.25 10.76 15.28
N GLY A 91 11.86 10.18 16.32
CA GLY A 91 11.77 10.73 17.69
C GLY A 91 12.33 12.14 17.78
N LEU A 92 13.51 12.39 17.20
CA LEU A 92 14.10 13.74 17.15
C LEU A 92 13.23 14.70 16.34
N GLN A 93 12.68 14.25 15.20
CA GLN A 93 11.79 15.08 14.39
C GLN A 93 10.56 15.51 15.18
N VAL A 94 9.85 14.59 15.83
CA VAL A 94 8.65 14.91 16.60
C VAL A 94 8.98 15.92 17.70
N ILE A 95 10.01 15.66 18.51
CA ILE A 95 10.39 16.51 19.64
C ILE A 95 10.84 17.91 19.15
N ILE A 96 11.77 17.97 18.22
CA ILE A 96 12.35 19.25 17.77
C ILE A 96 11.30 20.08 17.02
N THR A 97 10.51 19.46 16.12
CA THR A 97 9.45 20.17 15.40
C THR A 97 8.41 20.72 16.35
N MET A 98 7.94 19.89 17.29
CA MET A 98 6.94 20.30 18.26
C MET A 98 7.44 21.45 19.14
N LEU A 99 8.65 21.36 19.70
CA LEU A 99 9.24 22.41 20.52
C LEU A 99 9.48 23.70 19.71
N SER A 100 9.89 23.58 18.45
CA SER A 100 10.13 24.75 17.58
C SER A 100 8.82 25.48 17.26
N ILE A 101 7.77 24.74 16.86
CA ILE A 101 6.45 25.32 16.58
C ILE A 101 5.85 25.94 17.86
N MET A 102 5.92 25.21 18.98
CA MET A 102 5.45 25.69 20.27
C MET A 102 6.15 26.98 20.69
N GLY A 103 7.48 27.02 20.55
CA GLY A 103 8.28 28.22 20.85
C GLY A 103 7.90 29.44 20.00
N ILE A 104 7.65 29.22 18.69
CA ILE A 104 7.20 30.29 17.78
C ILE A 104 5.79 30.78 18.19
N LEU A 105 4.84 29.89 18.44
CA LEU A 105 3.49 30.27 18.87
C LEU A 105 3.49 31.01 20.19
N MET A 106 4.29 30.57 21.16
CA MET A 106 4.45 31.29 22.45
C MET A 106 5.09 32.67 22.25
N ALA A 107 6.08 32.79 21.36
CA ALA A 107 6.66 34.09 21.03
C ALA A 107 5.66 35.04 20.33
N MET A 108 4.64 34.49 19.67
CA MET A 108 3.51 35.24 19.11
C MET A 108 2.42 35.55 20.15
N GLY A 109 2.62 35.20 21.43
CA GLY A 109 1.69 35.48 22.52
C GLY A 109 0.63 34.39 22.76
N THR A 110 0.73 33.21 22.11
CA THR A 110 -0.20 32.10 22.35
C THR A 110 0.09 31.46 23.72
N PRO A 111 -0.92 31.18 24.56
CA PRO A 111 -0.74 30.49 25.83
C PRO A 111 -0.10 29.09 25.64
N PHE A 112 0.68 28.66 26.64
CA PHE A 112 1.42 27.38 26.59
C PHE A 112 0.53 26.20 26.19
N ASN A 113 -0.65 26.07 26.80
CA ASN A 113 -1.56 24.95 26.55
C ASN A 113 -2.04 24.93 25.08
N TRP A 114 -2.39 26.09 24.53
CA TRP A 114 -2.82 26.24 23.14
C TRP A 114 -1.66 26.01 22.16
N ALA A 115 -0.48 26.54 22.50
CA ALA A 115 0.72 26.35 21.71
C ALA A 115 1.12 24.86 21.66
N PHE A 116 1.00 24.13 22.78
CA PHE A 116 1.27 22.71 22.88
C PHE A 116 0.34 21.89 21.98
N ALA A 117 -0.96 22.10 22.09
CA ALA A 117 -1.96 21.39 21.31
C ALA A 117 -1.81 21.63 19.80
N THR A 118 -1.65 22.91 19.41
CA THR A 118 -1.46 23.29 18.01
C THR A 118 -0.13 22.79 17.45
N ALA A 119 0.96 22.86 18.20
CA ALA A 119 2.26 22.33 17.80
C ALA A 119 2.22 20.82 17.63
N GLY A 120 1.55 20.08 18.52
CA GLY A 120 1.33 18.66 18.39
C GLY A 120 0.61 18.32 17.08
N ALA A 121 -0.48 19.02 16.79
CA ALA A 121 -1.26 18.83 15.57
C ALA A 121 -0.45 19.10 14.29
N LEU A 122 0.32 20.19 14.26
CA LEU A 122 1.13 20.60 13.10
C LEU A 122 2.39 19.71 12.91
N THR A 123 2.82 19.01 13.95
CA THR A 123 4.00 18.13 13.87
C THR A 123 3.75 16.88 13.02
N MET A 124 2.51 16.42 12.93
CA MET A 124 2.13 15.20 12.22
C MET A 124 2.15 15.40 10.70
N SER A 125 2.54 14.35 9.96
CA SER A 125 2.49 14.28 8.48
C SER A 125 1.51 13.20 8.05
N SER A 126 0.98 13.28 6.82
CA SER A 126 0.04 12.29 6.31
C SER A 126 0.77 11.02 5.86
N THR A 127 0.54 9.94 6.62
CA THR A 127 1.03 8.60 6.29
C THR A 127 0.41 8.11 4.98
N ALA A 128 -0.89 8.34 4.77
CA ALA A 128 -1.61 7.90 3.59
C ALA A 128 -1.11 8.55 2.29
N ILE A 129 -0.83 9.86 2.27
CA ILE A 129 -0.34 10.55 1.06
C ILE A 129 1.09 10.11 0.74
N VAL A 130 1.96 10.09 1.74
CA VAL A 130 3.38 9.78 1.53
C VAL A 130 3.58 8.33 1.12
N SER A 131 2.97 7.37 1.84
CA SER A 131 3.11 5.95 1.54
C SER A 131 2.57 5.60 0.15
N ARG A 132 1.43 6.20 -0.23
CA ARG A 132 0.85 6.03 -1.57
C ARG A 132 1.79 6.53 -2.67
N ILE A 133 2.30 7.77 -2.58
CA ILE A 133 3.18 8.34 -3.60
C ILE A 133 4.51 7.59 -3.67
N LEU A 134 5.09 7.18 -2.52
CA LEU A 134 6.28 6.33 -2.48
C LEU A 134 6.04 4.96 -3.13
N SER A 135 4.85 4.39 -2.96
CA SER A 135 4.45 3.13 -3.59
C SER A 135 4.28 3.29 -5.10
N GLU A 136 3.55 4.31 -5.55
CA GLU A 136 3.34 4.61 -6.98
C GLU A 136 4.67 4.88 -7.71
N LYS A 137 5.63 5.55 -7.04
CA LYS A 137 6.98 5.79 -7.55
C LYS A 137 7.95 4.62 -7.35
N THR A 138 7.52 3.53 -6.70
CA THR A 138 8.38 2.39 -6.31
C THR A 138 9.58 2.78 -5.44
N GLU A 139 9.45 3.84 -4.63
CA GLU A 139 10.52 4.43 -3.82
C GLU A 139 10.48 4.01 -2.34
N LEU A 140 9.54 3.15 -1.91
CA LEU A 140 9.44 2.67 -0.52
C LEU A 140 10.72 2.03 0.00
N GLY A 141 11.44 1.30 -0.85
CA GLY A 141 12.72 0.66 -0.53
C GLY A 141 13.93 1.56 -0.60
N GLN A 142 13.81 2.75 -1.17
CA GLN A 142 14.90 3.72 -1.31
C GLN A 142 15.26 4.35 0.06
N PRO A 143 16.50 4.85 0.26
CA PRO A 143 16.92 5.43 1.54
C PRO A 143 15.99 6.54 2.03
N HIS A 144 15.60 7.47 1.16
CA HIS A 144 14.67 8.55 1.50
C HIS A 144 13.26 8.04 1.83
N GLY A 145 12.79 6.99 1.13
CA GLY A 145 11.51 6.35 1.42
C GLY A 145 11.51 5.66 2.78
N GLN A 146 12.58 4.93 3.11
CA GLN A 146 12.74 4.29 4.42
C GLN A 146 12.83 5.32 5.55
N MET A 147 13.54 6.44 5.35
CA MET A 147 13.59 7.55 6.31
C MET A 147 12.21 8.16 6.53
N ALA A 148 11.48 8.45 5.45
CA ALA A 148 10.13 9.00 5.53
C ALA A 148 9.19 8.05 6.29
N MET A 149 9.18 6.76 5.93
CA MET A 149 8.36 5.75 6.62
C MET A 149 8.73 5.57 8.09
N GLY A 150 10.03 5.65 8.43
CA GLY A 150 10.47 5.59 9.81
C GLY A 150 9.96 6.76 10.66
N VAL A 151 9.97 7.98 10.10
CA VAL A 151 9.42 9.16 10.76
C VAL A 151 7.90 9.05 10.93
N LEU A 152 7.17 8.65 9.88
CA LEU A 152 5.72 8.47 9.92
C LEU A 152 5.31 7.45 10.97
N LEU A 153 5.98 6.30 11.06
CA LEU A 153 5.74 5.32 12.11
C LEU A 153 5.95 5.89 13.52
N MET A 154 6.94 6.76 13.71
CA MET A 154 7.14 7.42 15.01
C MET A 154 6.05 8.45 15.29
N GLN A 155 5.59 9.18 14.29
CA GLN A 155 4.49 10.13 14.45
C GLN A 155 3.20 9.40 14.83
N ASP A 156 2.89 8.26 14.20
CA ASP A 156 1.72 7.43 14.54
C ASP A 156 1.77 6.95 16.01
N ILE A 157 2.98 6.61 16.50
CA ILE A 157 3.18 6.28 17.92
C ILE A 157 3.01 7.51 18.81
N ALA A 158 3.52 8.67 18.39
CA ALA A 158 3.52 9.91 19.18
C ALA A 158 2.12 10.53 19.30
N VAL A 159 1.21 10.25 18.36
CA VAL A 159 -0.20 10.68 18.44
C VAL A 159 -0.83 10.24 19.74
N VAL A 160 -0.58 9.00 20.18
CA VAL A 160 -1.22 8.43 21.37
C VAL A 160 -0.90 9.18 22.65
N PRO A 161 0.38 9.40 23.05
CA PRO A 161 0.68 10.21 24.22
C PRO A 161 0.20 11.66 24.07
N LEU A 162 0.21 12.25 22.89
CA LEU A 162 -0.27 13.61 22.67
C LEU A 162 -1.80 13.72 22.90
N MET A 163 -2.58 12.76 22.41
CA MET A 163 -4.04 12.71 22.64
C MET A 163 -4.41 12.56 24.11
N ILE A 164 -3.49 12.12 24.95
CA ILE A 164 -3.68 11.99 26.40
C ILE A 164 -3.20 13.24 27.12
N LEU A 165 -2.03 13.77 26.73
CA LEU A 165 -1.45 14.95 27.36
C LEU A 165 -2.29 16.22 27.10
N ILE A 166 -2.91 16.34 25.91
CA ILE A 166 -3.75 17.50 25.58
C ILE A 166 -4.91 17.65 26.58
N PRO A 167 -5.79 16.64 26.83
CA PRO A 167 -6.84 16.75 27.83
C PRO A 167 -6.31 16.93 29.27
N ALA A 168 -5.20 16.26 29.60
CA ALA A 168 -4.59 16.40 30.92
C ALA A 168 -4.13 17.83 31.22
N LEU A 169 -3.65 18.57 30.23
CA LEU A 169 -3.27 19.96 30.33
C LEU A 169 -4.47 20.90 30.41
N ALA A 170 -5.68 20.48 30.03
CA ALA A 170 -6.90 21.29 30.14
C ALA A 170 -7.46 21.35 31.54
N GLY A 171 -7.17 20.35 32.38
CA GLY A 171 -7.72 20.22 33.73
C GLY A 171 -7.20 21.22 34.77
N GLY A 172 -6.57 22.31 34.36
CA GLY A 172 -5.90 23.36 35.16
C GLY A 172 -6.51 23.64 36.52
N SER A 173 -6.16 22.83 37.51
CA SER A 173 -6.36 23.12 38.91
C SER A 173 -5.15 23.90 39.46
N GLU A 174 -5.35 24.65 40.52
CA GLU A 174 -4.32 25.48 41.20
C GLU A 174 -3.15 24.67 41.82
N GLY A 175 -2.97 23.38 41.35
CA GLY A 175 -1.96 22.45 41.81
C GLY A 175 -0.67 22.50 40.99
N ASN A 176 0.32 21.76 41.48
CA ASN A 176 1.61 21.63 40.78
C ASN A 176 1.43 20.83 39.47
N LEU A 177 1.53 21.50 38.32
CA LEU A 177 1.36 20.95 36.98
C LEU A 177 2.11 19.61 36.76
N TRP A 178 3.31 19.49 37.35
CA TRP A 178 4.14 18.29 37.24
C TRP A 178 3.57 17.08 38.00
N VAL A 179 2.89 17.35 39.13
CA VAL A 179 2.25 16.29 39.91
C VAL A 179 1.00 15.79 39.20
N GLU A 180 0.20 16.70 38.62
CA GLU A 180 -1.00 16.33 37.87
C GLU A 180 -0.67 15.58 36.59
N LEU A 181 0.33 16.03 35.83
CA LEU A 181 0.84 15.29 34.66
C LEU A 181 1.40 13.91 35.05
N GLY A 182 2.10 13.83 36.20
CA GLY A 182 2.61 12.57 36.73
C GLY A 182 1.48 11.60 37.11
N LEU A 183 0.45 12.07 37.78
CA LEU A 183 -0.73 11.28 38.16
C LEU A 183 -1.55 10.86 36.93
N ALA A 184 -1.78 11.76 35.98
CA ALA A 184 -2.45 11.47 34.74
C ALA A 184 -1.67 10.41 33.92
N GLY A 185 -0.36 10.56 33.81
CA GLY A 185 0.53 9.60 33.18
C GLY A 185 0.53 8.23 33.87
N LEU A 186 0.52 8.22 35.22
CA LEU A 186 0.46 6.97 35.99
C LEU A 186 -0.92 6.28 35.81
N LYS A 187 -2.01 7.02 35.92
CA LYS A 187 -3.37 6.51 35.68
C LYS A 187 -3.48 5.90 34.29
N MET A 188 -2.97 6.60 33.30
CA MET A 188 -2.90 6.12 31.93
C MET A 188 -2.10 4.81 31.79
N LEU A 189 -0.87 4.77 32.30
CA LEU A 189 -0.01 3.58 32.24
C LEU A 189 -0.69 2.38 32.91
N LEU A 190 -1.36 2.59 34.03
CA LEU A 190 -2.12 1.54 34.72
C LEU A 190 -3.31 1.08 33.87
N THR A 191 -4.13 2.01 33.36
CA THR A 191 -5.30 1.65 32.52
C THR A 191 -4.88 0.92 31.24
N LEU A 192 -3.88 1.45 30.52
CA LEU A 192 -3.35 0.82 29.33
C LEU A 192 -2.68 -0.52 29.65
N GLY A 193 -1.92 -0.61 30.73
CA GLY A 193 -1.28 -1.84 31.18
C GLY A 193 -2.30 -2.93 31.51
N ILE A 194 -3.36 -2.58 32.24
CA ILE A 194 -4.45 -3.50 32.57
C ILE A 194 -5.18 -3.94 31.29
N LEU A 195 -5.57 -3.01 30.44
CA LEU A 195 -6.22 -3.29 29.16
C LEU A 195 -5.36 -4.19 28.28
N PHE A 196 -4.05 -3.93 28.20
CA PHE A 196 -3.13 -4.74 27.40
C PHE A 196 -2.93 -6.15 27.96
N VAL A 197 -2.67 -6.27 29.27
CA VAL A 197 -2.42 -7.58 29.91
C VAL A 197 -3.66 -8.46 29.94
N ILE A 198 -4.83 -7.89 30.28
CA ILE A 198 -6.09 -8.64 30.29
C ILE A 198 -6.57 -8.83 28.85
N GLY A 199 -6.56 -7.77 28.06
CA GLY A 199 -7.03 -7.76 26.68
C GLY A 199 -6.32 -8.77 25.80
N SER A 200 -4.99 -8.84 25.83
CA SER A 200 -4.24 -9.81 25.01
C SER A 200 -4.59 -11.28 25.30
N ARG A 201 -4.88 -11.61 26.55
CA ARG A 201 -5.29 -12.97 26.95
C ARG A 201 -6.74 -13.29 26.62
N VAL A 202 -7.61 -12.30 26.80
CA VAL A 202 -9.08 -12.45 26.57
C VAL A 202 -9.38 -12.44 25.08
N MET A 203 -8.79 -11.50 24.31
CA MET A 203 -9.09 -11.31 22.89
C MET A 203 -8.83 -12.56 22.07
N SER A 204 -7.66 -13.18 22.18
CA SER A 204 -7.34 -14.39 21.40
C SER A 204 -8.30 -15.54 21.68
N ARG A 205 -8.75 -15.71 22.95
CA ARG A 205 -9.72 -16.75 23.30
C ARG A 205 -11.12 -16.41 22.81
N TRP A 206 -11.52 -15.17 22.96
CA TRP A 206 -12.84 -14.66 22.58
C TRP A 206 -13.03 -14.71 21.05
N PHE A 207 -12.08 -14.20 20.29
CA PHE A 207 -12.12 -14.24 18.83
C PHE A 207 -12.10 -15.68 18.29
N ARG A 208 -11.35 -16.59 18.90
CA ARG A 208 -11.36 -18.01 18.55
C ARG A 208 -12.75 -18.65 18.76
N LEU A 209 -13.45 -18.25 19.81
CA LEU A 209 -14.82 -18.75 20.09
C LEU A 209 -15.81 -18.25 19.03
N VAL A 210 -15.71 -16.99 18.64
CA VAL A 210 -16.57 -16.37 17.61
C VAL A 210 -16.25 -16.95 16.22
N ALA A 211 -14.99 -17.03 15.84
CA ALA A 211 -14.53 -17.55 14.55
C ALA A 211 -14.95 -19.02 14.31
N LYS A 212 -14.99 -19.84 15.37
CA LYS A 212 -15.51 -21.23 15.27
C LYS A 212 -16.95 -21.33 14.75
N ARG A 213 -17.74 -20.27 14.84
CA ARG A 213 -19.13 -20.24 14.36
C ARG A 213 -19.24 -20.04 12.85
N LYS A 214 -18.14 -19.71 12.15
CA LYS A 214 -18.05 -19.54 10.67
C LYS A 214 -19.13 -18.60 10.11
N SER A 215 -19.51 -17.54 10.84
CA SER A 215 -20.45 -16.51 10.41
C SER A 215 -19.70 -15.17 10.30
N SER A 216 -19.62 -14.64 9.08
CA SER A 216 -19.02 -13.33 8.79
C SER A 216 -19.78 -12.19 9.51
N GLU A 217 -21.12 -12.26 9.55
CA GLU A 217 -21.94 -11.27 10.27
C GLU A 217 -21.61 -11.24 11.77
N LEU A 218 -21.56 -12.42 12.41
CA LEU A 218 -21.23 -12.54 13.82
C LEU A 218 -19.81 -12.02 14.09
N PHE A 219 -18.87 -12.32 13.20
CA PHE A 219 -17.49 -11.86 13.33
C PHE A 219 -17.41 -10.33 13.25
N MET A 220 -18.07 -9.71 12.27
CA MET A 220 -18.12 -8.26 12.11
C MET A 220 -18.77 -7.57 13.32
N ILE A 221 -19.94 -8.05 13.78
CA ILE A 221 -20.60 -7.51 14.99
C ILE A 221 -19.67 -7.59 16.20
N ASN A 222 -18.90 -8.68 16.30
CA ASN A 222 -17.93 -8.85 17.36
C ASN A 222 -16.79 -7.82 17.30
N VAL A 223 -16.26 -7.54 16.11
CA VAL A 223 -15.23 -6.50 15.92
C VAL A 223 -15.79 -5.13 16.34
N LEU A 224 -17.01 -4.79 15.92
CA LEU A 224 -17.68 -3.56 16.31
C LEU A 224 -17.88 -3.50 17.83
N LEU A 225 -18.34 -4.59 18.46
CA LEU A 225 -18.53 -4.68 19.91
C LEU A 225 -17.22 -4.44 20.66
N VAL A 226 -16.13 -5.07 20.23
CA VAL A 226 -14.82 -4.91 20.90
C VAL A 226 -14.31 -3.48 20.72
N THR A 227 -14.37 -2.94 19.50
CA THR A 227 -13.89 -1.58 19.20
C THR A 227 -14.64 -0.54 20.01
N LEU A 228 -15.98 -0.53 19.92
CA LEU A 228 -16.83 0.43 20.63
C LEU A 228 -16.86 0.16 22.13
N GLY A 229 -16.81 -1.09 22.55
CA GLY A 229 -16.83 -1.48 23.96
C GLY A 229 -15.58 -1.04 24.70
N VAL A 230 -14.38 -1.22 24.11
CA VAL A 230 -13.13 -0.73 24.72
C VAL A 230 -13.08 0.80 24.67
N ALA A 231 -13.53 1.43 23.58
CA ALA A 231 -13.65 2.89 23.49
C ALA A 231 -14.56 3.46 24.60
N TYR A 232 -15.70 2.84 24.83
CA TYR A 232 -16.63 3.24 25.90
C TYR A 232 -16.06 3.02 27.30
N LEU A 233 -15.37 1.91 27.55
CA LEU A 233 -14.71 1.65 28.84
C LEU A 233 -13.64 2.69 29.16
N THR A 234 -12.88 3.14 28.16
CA THR A 234 -11.89 4.20 28.37
C THR A 234 -12.55 5.56 28.62
N GLU A 235 -13.66 5.84 27.98
CA GLU A 235 -14.44 7.07 28.22
C GLU A 235 -14.99 7.13 29.66
N LEU A 236 -15.48 6.01 30.20
CA LEU A 236 -15.93 5.95 31.61
C LEU A 236 -14.81 6.27 32.61
N GLU A 237 -13.56 5.95 32.27
CA GLU A 237 -12.38 6.29 33.08
C GLU A 237 -11.88 7.74 32.86
N GLY A 238 -12.58 8.54 32.05
CA GLY A 238 -12.24 9.93 31.73
C GLY A 238 -11.11 10.07 30.71
N LEU A 239 -10.83 9.01 29.93
CA LEU A 239 -9.93 9.01 28.78
C LEU A 239 -10.75 9.17 27.49
N SER A 240 -10.08 9.48 26.38
CA SER A 240 -10.78 9.62 25.10
C SER A 240 -11.23 8.27 24.52
N MET A 241 -12.42 8.22 23.89
CA MET A 241 -12.87 7.05 23.12
C MET A 241 -11.86 6.63 22.03
N ALA A 242 -11.22 7.61 21.42
CA ALA A 242 -10.21 7.41 20.39
C ALA A 242 -9.00 6.59 20.89
N LEU A 243 -8.55 6.84 22.13
CA LEU A 243 -7.49 6.07 22.76
C LEU A 243 -7.91 4.62 23.00
N GLY A 244 -9.13 4.41 23.50
CA GLY A 244 -9.66 3.05 23.71
C GLY A 244 -9.73 2.24 22.41
N ALA A 245 -10.19 2.86 21.34
CA ALA A 245 -10.22 2.26 20.02
C ALA A 245 -8.83 1.90 19.50
N PHE A 246 -7.85 2.79 19.68
CA PHE A 246 -6.45 2.49 19.32
C PHE A 246 -5.92 1.27 20.08
N VAL A 247 -6.18 1.18 21.39
CA VAL A 247 -5.78 0.02 22.21
C VAL A 247 -6.48 -1.25 21.75
N ALA A 248 -7.77 -1.19 21.43
CA ALA A 248 -8.51 -2.32 20.86
C ALA A 248 -7.87 -2.81 19.56
N GLY A 249 -7.53 -1.89 18.65
CA GLY A 249 -6.83 -2.20 17.40
C GLY A 249 -5.47 -2.86 17.64
N MET A 250 -4.67 -2.29 18.56
CA MET A 250 -3.36 -2.84 18.92
C MET A 250 -3.47 -4.25 19.53
N LEU A 251 -4.48 -4.51 20.37
CA LEU A 251 -4.72 -5.85 20.93
C LEU A 251 -5.09 -6.86 19.85
N LEU A 252 -5.83 -6.44 18.82
CA LEU A 252 -6.22 -7.28 17.71
C LEU A 252 -5.09 -7.47 16.69
N SER A 253 -4.18 -6.51 16.56
CA SER A 253 -3.01 -6.62 15.67
C SER A 253 -2.09 -7.78 16.01
N GLU A 254 -2.08 -8.22 17.27
CA GLU A 254 -1.28 -9.36 17.78
C GLU A 254 -2.02 -10.71 17.62
N THR A 255 -3.26 -10.72 17.08
CA THR A 255 -4.05 -11.94 16.88
C THR A 255 -3.91 -12.50 15.47
N GLU A 256 -4.19 -13.80 15.31
CA GLU A 256 -4.22 -14.49 14.01
C GLU A 256 -5.31 -13.90 13.07
N TYR A 257 -6.29 -13.17 13.62
CA TYR A 257 -7.45 -12.63 12.92
C TYR A 257 -7.25 -11.21 12.37
N ARG A 258 -6.05 -10.65 12.53
CA ARG A 258 -5.73 -9.27 12.14
C ARG A 258 -6.17 -8.93 10.71
N ILE A 259 -5.78 -9.76 9.74
CA ILE A 259 -6.06 -9.51 8.30
C ILE A 259 -7.56 -9.52 8.05
N GLN A 260 -8.28 -10.52 8.58
CA GLN A 260 -9.73 -10.61 8.44
C GLN A 260 -10.44 -9.42 9.09
N VAL A 261 -10.00 -9.00 10.30
CA VAL A 261 -10.55 -7.82 10.97
C VAL A 261 -10.33 -6.56 10.13
N GLU A 262 -9.15 -6.40 9.53
CA GLU A 262 -8.80 -5.26 8.70
C GLU A 262 -9.70 -5.19 7.45
N ASP A 263 -9.92 -6.30 6.77
CA ASP A 263 -10.75 -6.38 5.57
C ASP A 263 -12.23 -6.14 5.88
N ASP A 264 -12.76 -6.77 6.94
CA ASP A 264 -14.16 -6.63 7.32
C ASP A 264 -14.51 -5.22 7.82
N ILE A 265 -13.58 -4.52 8.50
CA ILE A 265 -13.82 -3.18 9.04
C ILE A 265 -13.60 -2.06 8.03
N ARG A 266 -12.81 -2.30 6.97
CA ARG A 266 -12.41 -1.29 5.98
C ARG A 266 -13.57 -0.50 5.39
N PRO A 267 -14.68 -1.10 4.92
CA PRO A 267 -15.80 -0.34 4.34
C PRO A 267 -16.44 0.61 5.36
N PHE A 268 -16.61 0.17 6.61
CA PHE A 268 -17.17 0.99 7.68
C PHE A 268 -16.24 2.13 8.08
N ARG A 269 -14.96 1.82 8.25
CA ARG A 269 -13.92 2.81 8.52
C ARG A 269 -13.93 3.91 7.46
N ASP A 270 -13.90 3.55 6.19
CA ASP A 270 -13.77 4.53 5.10
C ASP A 270 -15.00 5.45 5.01
N ILE A 271 -16.21 4.93 5.24
CA ILE A 271 -17.43 5.72 5.28
C ILE A 271 -17.45 6.65 6.51
N LEU A 272 -17.17 6.12 7.70
CA LEU A 272 -17.20 6.88 8.94
C LEU A 272 -16.07 7.93 8.99
N LEU A 273 -14.91 7.59 8.45
CA LEU A 273 -13.81 8.54 8.25
C LEU A 273 -14.21 9.67 7.28
N GLY A 274 -14.97 9.34 6.23
CA GLY A 274 -15.57 10.33 5.34
C GLY A 274 -16.47 11.31 6.10
N PHE A 275 -17.34 10.83 6.99
CA PHE A 275 -18.18 11.68 7.83
C PHE A 275 -17.34 12.56 8.78
N PHE A 276 -16.28 12.02 9.38
CA PHE A 276 -15.38 12.82 10.20
C PHE A 276 -14.77 13.99 9.40
N PHE A 277 -14.22 13.74 8.22
CA PHE A 277 -13.65 14.82 7.41
C PHE A 277 -14.70 15.82 6.92
N ILE A 278 -15.92 15.37 6.64
CA ILE A 278 -17.04 16.28 6.32
C ILE A 278 -17.33 17.17 7.53
N THR A 279 -17.43 16.63 8.75
CA THR A 279 -17.71 17.43 9.96
C THR A 279 -16.58 18.41 10.30
N VAL A 280 -15.32 18.03 10.10
CA VAL A 280 -14.17 18.94 10.20
C VAL A 280 -14.27 20.06 9.18
N GLY A 281 -14.61 19.73 7.92
CA GLY A 281 -14.81 20.73 6.87
C GLY A 281 -15.94 21.70 7.16
N MET A 282 -17.04 21.21 7.74
CA MET A 282 -18.20 22.04 8.13
C MET A 282 -17.86 23.10 9.19
N LYS A 283 -16.83 22.91 9.99
CA LYS A 283 -16.36 23.89 10.99
C LYS A 283 -15.61 25.07 10.36
N LEU A 284 -15.14 24.96 9.11
CA LEU A 284 -14.44 26.04 8.44
C LEU A 284 -15.42 27.13 7.98
N ASP A 285 -15.16 28.37 8.38
CA ASP A 285 -15.93 29.54 7.97
C ASP A 285 -15.13 30.40 6.98
N ILE A 286 -15.69 30.65 5.79
CA ILE A 286 -15.03 31.42 4.74
C ILE A 286 -14.72 32.86 5.17
N GLN A 287 -15.59 33.48 5.98
CA GLN A 287 -15.38 34.85 6.46
C GLN A 287 -14.21 34.92 7.45
N ALA A 288 -14.13 33.94 8.37
CA ALA A 288 -13.03 33.83 9.31
C ALA A 288 -11.71 33.48 8.59
N LEU A 289 -11.75 32.64 7.53
CA LEU A 289 -10.57 32.32 6.72
C LEU A 289 -10.03 33.55 6.00
N ILE A 290 -10.90 34.36 5.40
CA ILE A 290 -10.51 35.61 4.73
C ILE A 290 -10.00 36.63 5.76
N GLY A 291 -10.64 36.74 6.93
CA GLY A 291 -10.21 37.66 7.97
C GLY A 291 -8.84 37.31 8.59
N ASN A 292 -8.54 36.01 8.69
CA ASN A 292 -7.32 35.50 9.35
C ASN A 292 -6.27 34.97 8.33
N TRP A 293 -6.31 35.37 7.07
CA TRP A 293 -5.45 34.85 6.01
C TRP A 293 -3.94 34.95 6.34
N GLN A 294 -3.53 35.99 7.09
CA GLN A 294 -2.14 36.15 7.52
C GLN A 294 -1.70 35.05 8.48
N GLN A 295 -2.54 34.69 9.46
CA GLN A 295 -2.25 33.61 10.40
C GLN A 295 -2.19 32.26 9.66
N ILE A 296 -3.11 32.02 8.73
CA ILE A 296 -3.11 30.81 7.91
C ILE A 296 -1.81 30.70 7.11
N LEU A 297 -1.38 31.80 6.47
CA LEU A 297 -0.14 31.83 5.70
C LEU A 297 1.09 31.57 6.58
N ILE A 298 1.15 32.20 7.75
CA ILE A 298 2.24 31.99 8.71
C ILE A 298 2.31 30.53 9.15
N LEU A 299 1.17 29.94 9.55
CA LEU A 299 1.12 28.54 9.96
C LEU A 299 1.46 27.59 8.81
N LEU A 300 1.02 27.88 7.60
CA LEU A 300 1.36 27.10 6.40
C LEU A 300 2.87 27.15 6.10
N VAL A 301 3.48 28.33 6.18
CA VAL A 301 4.93 28.49 6.00
C VAL A 301 5.71 27.76 7.08
N ILE A 302 5.31 27.91 8.35
CA ILE A 302 5.89 27.17 9.47
C ILE A 302 5.82 25.67 9.21
N LEU A 303 4.65 25.18 8.82
CA LEU A 303 4.41 23.78 8.58
C LEU A 303 5.29 23.24 7.43
N LEU A 304 5.31 23.92 6.28
CA LEU A 304 6.04 23.45 5.11
C LEU A 304 7.56 23.66 5.23
N VAL A 305 7.99 24.84 5.67
CA VAL A 305 9.42 25.23 5.64
C VAL A 305 10.14 24.75 6.90
N LEU A 306 9.61 25.07 8.09
CA LEU A 306 10.27 24.72 9.36
C LEU A 306 10.36 23.20 9.50
N LYS A 307 9.28 22.49 9.22
CA LYS A 307 9.24 21.03 9.32
C LYS A 307 10.19 20.37 8.35
N ALA A 308 10.22 20.82 7.07
CA ALA A 308 11.20 20.36 6.10
C ALA A 308 12.64 20.62 6.57
N LEU A 309 12.92 21.81 7.08
CA LEU A 309 14.23 22.18 7.59
C LEU A 309 14.67 21.31 8.77
N VAL A 310 13.80 21.05 9.72
CA VAL A 310 14.07 20.19 10.88
C VAL A 310 14.41 18.77 10.42
N VAL A 311 13.58 18.17 9.55
CA VAL A 311 13.84 16.83 9.00
C VAL A 311 15.17 16.79 8.26
N PHE A 312 15.42 17.76 7.40
CA PHE A 312 16.64 17.86 6.62
C PHE A 312 17.90 17.93 7.50
N ILE A 313 17.90 18.82 8.51
CA ILE A 313 19.04 18.96 9.44
C ILE A 313 19.29 17.67 10.23
N ILE A 314 18.22 17.03 10.75
CA ILE A 314 18.38 15.80 11.54
C ILE A 314 18.94 14.68 10.64
N ALA A 315 18.39 14.52 9.42
CA ALA A 315 18.83 13.50 8.48
C ALA A 315 20.32 13.68 8.12
N LEU A 316 20.76 14.92 7.87
CA LEU A 316 22.18 15.24 7.63
C LEU A 316 23.06 14.94 8.84
N ARG A 317 22.60 15.26 10.07
CA ARG A 317 23.34 14.95 11.30
C ARG A 317 23.49 13.44 11.53
N MET A 318 22.56 12.65 11.01
CA MET A 318 22.63 11.20 11.01
C MET A 318 23.50 10.63 9.87
N LYS A 319 24.23 11.48 9.13
CA LYS A 319 25.15 11.13 8.04
C LYS A 319 24.46 10.49 6.83
N ASN A 320 23.22 10.84 6.56
CA ASN A 320 22.55 10.45 5.33
C ASN A 320 22.98 11.37 4.16
N PRO A 321 22.93 10.88 2.91
CA PRO A 321 23.23 11.69 1.72
C PRO A 321 22.34 12.93 1.64
N VAL A 322 22.90 14.04 1.12
CA VAL A 322 22.19 15.34 1.06
C VAL A 322 20.91 15.23 0.21
N GLY A 323 20.97 14.53 -0.92
CA GLY A 323 19.83 14.32 -1.82
C GLY A 323 18.70 13.56 -1.15
N ASP A 324 19.01 12.43 -0.51
CA ASP A 324 18.02 11.63 0.22
C ASP A 324 17.45 12.37 1.43
N SER A 325 18.30 13.14 2.14
CA SER A 325 17.87 13.96 3.27
C SER A 325 16.89 15.05 2.83
N LEU A 326 17.18 15.75 1.72
CA LEU A 326 16.29 16.78 1.18
C LEU A 326 14.99 16.18 0.65
N LYS A 327 15.08 15.04 -0.05
CA LYS A 327 13.89 14.35 -0.57
C LYS A 327 12.98 13.88 0.56
N SER A 328 13.53 13.26 1.62
CA SER A 328 12.76 12.89 2.82
C SER A 328 12.11 14.09 3.50
N ALA A 329 12.82 15.22 3.58
CA ALA A 329 12.32 16.46 4.16
C ALA A 329 11.10 16.99 3.39
N LEU A 330 11.15 16.99 2.06
CA LEU A 330 10.02 17.38 1.22
C LEU A 330 8.82 16.44 1.38
N TYR A 331 9.05 15.13 1.49
CA TYR A 331 7.99 14.14 1.72
C TYR A 331 7.28 14.34 3.05
N LEU A 332 7.95 14.83 4.07
CA LEU A 332 7.42 15.01 5.42
C LEU A 332 6.98 16.45 5.74
N ALA A 333 7.13 17.39 4.81
CA ALA A 333 6.85 18.81 5.05
C ALA A 333 5.37 19.11 5.32
N GLN A 334 4.46 18.34 4.71
CA GLN A 334 3.00 18.57 4.81
C GLN A 334 2.43 18.15 6.18
N GLY A 335 1.21 18.63 6.48
CA GLY A 335 0.42 18.18 7.63
C GLY A 335 -0.21 16.80 7.41
N GLY A 336 -0.83 16.26 8.45
CA GLY A 336 -1.49 14.95 8.39
C GLY A 336 -2.89 14.95 8.96
N GLU A 337 -3.61 13.87 8.73
CA GLU A 337 -4.97 13.62 9.21
C GLU A 337 -5.08 13.66 10.73
N PHE A 338 -4.03 13.27 11.45
CA PHE A 338 -3.99 13.35 12.92
C PHE A 338 -3.98 14.79 13.44
N GLY A 339 -3.50 15.75 12.64
CA GLY A 339 -3.61 17.15 12.95
C GLY A 339 -5.05 17.58 13.16
N PHE A 340 -5.97 17.15 12.29
CA PHE A 340 -7.41 17.43 12.43
C PHE A 340 -8.01 16.78 13.68
N VAL A 341 -7.62 15.54 13.98
CA VAL A 341 -8.09 14.83 15.19
C VAL A 341 -7.65 15.54 16.45
N MET A 342 -6.37 15.93 16.53
CA MET A 342 -5.85 16.65 17.70
C MET A 342 -6.50 18.04 17.87
N LEU A 343 -6.68 18.78 16.78
CA LEU A 343 -7.38 20.07 16.81
C LEU A 343 -8.84 19.91 17.24
N ALA A 344 -9.54 18.88 16.73
CA ALA A 344 -10.92 18.61 17.11
C ALA A 344 -11.06 18.27 18.61
N ILE A 345 -10.16 17.46 19.17
CA ILE A 345 -10.12 17.14 20.61
C ILE A 345 -9.81 18.41 21.41
N SER A 346 -8.82 19.17 20.99
CA SER A 346 -8.41 20.41 21.68
C SER A 346 -9.51 21.46 21.69
N SER A 347 -10.26 21.59 20.60
CA SER A 347 -11.41 22.47 20.48
C SER A 347 -12.55 22.08 21.43
N LYS A 348 -12.87 20.77 21.51
CA LYS A 348 -13.93 20.25 22.39
C LYS A 348 -13.70 20.58 23.89
N ILE A 349 -12.44 20.69 24.29
CA ILE A 349 -12.03 21.01 25.67
C ILE A 349 -11.55 22.46 25.84
N ASN A 350 -11.82 23.33 24.86
CA ASN A 350 -11.42 24.75 24.84
C ASN A 350 -9.90 25.00 25.03
N MET A 351 -9.08 24.07 24.52
CA MET A 351 -7.62 24.16 24.54
C MET A 351 -7.03 24.85 23.30
N VAL A 352 -7.86 25.41 22.44
CA VAL A 352 -7.47 26.22 21.27
C VAL A 352 -8.56 27.23 21.02
N SER A 353 -8.21 28.50 20.70
CA SER A 353 -9.24 29.47 20.31
C SER A 353 -9.86 29.11 18.97
N PRO A 354 -11.14 29.47 18.74
CA PRO A 354 -11.79 29.18 17.44
C PRO A 354 -11.03 29.73 16.25
N GLU A 355 -10.39 30.89 16.35
CA GLU A 355 -9.61 31.52 15.29
C GLU A 355 -8.35 30.72 14.99
N LEU A 356 -7.63 30.28 16.02
CA LEU A 356 -6.41 29.48 15.87
C LEU A 356 -6.72 28.06 15.36
N GLU A 357 -7.84 27.45 15.82
CA GLU A 357 -8.32 26.16 15.31
C GLU A 357 -8.59 26.23 13.81
N GLN A 358 -9.36 27.25 13.39
CA GLN A 358 -9.67 27.43 11.98
C GLN A 358 -8.43 27.70 11.13
N ALA A 359 -7.53 28.56 11.59
CA ALA A 359 -6.29 28.86 10.90
C ALA A 359 -5.38 27.63 10.79
N ALA A 360 -5.22 26.85 11.86
CA ALA A 360 -4.43 25.64 11.85
C ALA A 360 -5.06 24.55 10.96
N THR A 361 -6.38 24.35 11.04
CA THR A 361 -7.13 23.41 10.19
C THR A 361 -6.96 23.76 8.70
N ALA A 362 -7.10 25.04 8.35
CA ALA A 362 -6.91 25.52 6.99
C ALA A 362 -5.45 25.34 6.52
N ALA A 363 -4.46 25.63 7.36
CA ALA A 363 -3.04 25.44 7.02
C ALA A 363 -2.71 23.97 6.77
N VAL A 364 -3.20 23.04 7.62
CA VAL A 364 -3.05 21.59 7.42
C VAL A 364 -3.69 21.18 6.09
N LEU A 365 -4.95 21.58 5.84
CA LEU A 365 -5.64 21.27 4.60
C LEU A 365 -4.87 21.75 3.36
N LEU A 366 -4.48 23.02 3.33
CA LEU A 366 -3.74 23.59 2.21
C LEU A 366 -2.40 22.89 1.98
N SER A 367 -1.70 22.51 3.06
CA SER A 367 -0.46 21.77 2.97
C SER A 367 -0.66 20.36 2.38
N MET A 368 -1.75 19.69 2.74
CA MET A 368 -2.10 18.36 2.20
C MET A 368 -2.51 18.44 0.72
N ILE A 369 -3.20 19.50 0.30
CA ILE A 369 -3.52 19.76 -1.11
C ILE A 369 -2.24 20.04 -1.92
N ALA A 370 -1.28 20.77 -1.33
CA ALA A 370 0.00 21.06 -1.96
C ALA A 370 0.95 19.83 -2.03
N ALA A 371 0.76 18.85 -1.14
CA ALA A 371 1.66 17.70 -1.01
C ALA A 371 1.89 16.93 -2.32
N PRO A 372 0.88 16.49 -3.09
CA PRO A 372 1.13 15.77 -4.35
C PRO A 372 1.98 16.55 -5.35
N PHE A 373 1.83 17.87 -5.39
CA PHE A 373 2.63 18.75 -6.27
C PHE A 373 4.07 18.89 -5.79
N ILE A 374 4.28 19.05 -4.48
CA ILE A 374 5.61 19.12 -3.87
C ILE A 374 6.35 17.78 -4.06
N LEU A 375 5.68 16.67 -3.76
CA LEU A 375 6.25 15.33 -3.87
C LEU A 375 6.48 14.93 -5.34
N GLY A 376 5.57 15.32 -6.23
CA GLY A 376 5.72 15.13 -7.67
C GLY A 376 6.95 15.86 -8.23
N SER A 377 7.23 17.05 -7.72
CA SER A 377 8.36 17.89 -8.15
C SER A 377 9.65 17.64 -7.35
N SER A 378 9.66 16.71 -6.39
CA SER A 378 10.77 16.49 -5.46
C SER A 378 12.10 16.22 -6.16
N ASP A 379 12.11 15.43 -7.24
CA ASP A 379 13.32 15.12 -8.01
C ASP A 379 13.90 16.37 -8.69
N ALA A 380 13.06 17.21 -9.27
CA ALA A 380 13.47 18.47 -9.90
C ALA A 380 14.01 19.47 -8.86
N ILE A 381 13.39 19.52 -7.67
CA ILE A 381 13.85 20.36 -6.57
C ILE A 381 15.22 19.88 -6.07
N VAL A 382 15.37 18.58 -5.80
CA VAL A 382 16.63 18.00 -5.31
C VAL A 382 17.76 18.22 -6.31
N SER A 383 17.54 17.97 -7.61
CA SER A 383 18.56 18.15 -8.64
C SER A 383 19.04 19.60 -8.78
N ARG A 384 18.20 20.59 -8.44
CA ARG A 384 18.55 22.01 -8.50
C ARG A 384 19.44 22.46 -7.34
N PHE A 385 19.24 21.89 -6.14
CA PHE A 385 19.95 22.29 -4.92
C PHE A 385 21.17 21.42 -4.60
N VAL A 386 21.22 20.19 -5.10
CA VAL A 386 22.25 19.20 -4.77
C VAL A 386 23.11 18.90 -6.00
N LYS A 387 23.95 19.86 -6.37
CA LYS A 387 24.92 19.68 -7.48
C LYS A 387 26.02 18.66 -7.17
N SER A 388 26.39 18.47 -5.89
CA SER A 388 27.48 17.58 -5.49
C SER A 388 27.18 16.08 -5.63
N ASP A 389 25.90 15.68 -5.65
CA ASP A 389 25.51 14.29 -5.96
C ASP A 389 25.81 13.91 -7.42
N TRP A 390 25.88 14.91 -8.31
CA TRP A 390 26.30 14.70 -9.70
C TRP A 390 27.79 14.35 -9.80
N ASP A 391 28.64 15.01 -9.00
CA ASP A 391 30.07 14.73 -8.99
C ASP A 391 30.37 13.36 -8.38
N MET A 392 29.67 12.96 -7.31
CA MET A 392 29.77 11.61 -6.76
C MET A 392 29.22 10.55 -7.71
N LYS A 393 28.07 10.80 -8.34
CA LYS A 393 27.51 9.90 -9.36
C LYS A 393 28.39 9.81 -10.61
N ALA A 394 29.06 10.90 -10.99
CA ALA A 394 30.04 10.90 -12.08
C ALA A 394 31.30 10.09 -11.73
N LEU A 395 31.76 10.14 -10.48
CA LEU A 395 32.88 9.33 -9.97
C LEU A 395 32.49 7.83 -9.89
N ASP A 396 31.27 7.52 -9.43
CA ASP A 396 30.77 6.15 -9.41
C ASP A 396 30.57 5.59 -10.82
N LEU A 397 30.02 6.37 -11.75
CA LEU A 397 29.92 6.03 -13.17
C LEU A 397 31.30 5.84 -13.81
N HIS A 398 32.25 6.70 -13.47
CA HIS A 398 33.63 6.60 -13.97
C HIS A 398 34.35 5.36 -13.44
N SER A 399 34.18 5.06 -12.15
CA SER A 399 34.72 3.81 -11.54
C SER A 399 34.12 2.57 -12.16
N MET A 400 32.81 2.57 -12.43
CA MET A 400 32.09 1.50 -13.11
C MET A 400 32.58 1.32 -14.56
N LEU A 401 32.76 2.40 -15.30
CA LEU A 401 33.34 2.38 -16.64
C LEU A 401 34.74 1.77 -16.65
N VAL A 402 35.62 2.17 -15.74
CA VAL A 402 36.99 1.63 -15.63
C VAL A 402 36.95 0.13 -15.30
N GLU A 403 36.09 -0.30 -14.40
CA GLU A 403 35.95 -1.71 -14.00
C GLU A 403 35.40 -2.59 -15.15
N THR A 404 34.50 -2.04 -15.97
CA THR A 404 33.92 -2.75 -17.11
C THR A 404 34.73 -2.61 -18.41
N MET A 405 35.67 -1.66 -18.51
CA MET A 405 36.53 -1.47 -19.70
C MET A 405 37.37 -2.70 -20.04
N SER A 406 37.77 -3.48 -19.02
CA SER A 406 38.54 -4.71 -19.22
C SER A 406 37.69 -5.93 -19.57
N LYS A 407 36.35 -5.80 -19.54
CA LYS A 407 35.42 -6.90 -19.80
C LYS A 407 34.74 -6.71 -21.16
N SER A 408 34.94 -7.66 -22.05
CA SER A 408 34.22 -7.79 -23.32
C SER A 408 33.50 -9.14 -23.35
N GLU A 409 32.40 -9.22 -24.08
CA GLU A 409 31.57 -10.43 -24.19
C GLU A 409 31.06 -11.01 -22.86
N HIS A 410 30.87 -10.15 -21.86
CA HIS A 410 30.36 -10.54 -20.55
C HIS A 410 28.83 -10.61 -20.55
N VAL A 411 28.26 -11.29 -19.53
CA VAL A 411 26.85 -11.29 -19.23
C VAL A 411 26.55 -10.13 -18.27
N LEU A 412 25.65 -9.22 -18.66
CA LEU A 412 25.16 -8.16 -17.78
C LEU A 412 23.95 -8.64 -17.00
N ILE A 413 24.09 -8.75 -15.67
CA ILE A 413 23.00 -9.18 -14.78
C ILE A 413 22.36 -7.95 -14.14
N ILE A 414 21.05 -7.77 -14.31
CA ILE A 414 20.30 -6.69 -13.71
C ILE A 414 19.46 -7.24 -12.57
N GLY A 415 19.79 -6.81 -11.33
CA GLY A 415 19.29 -7.34 -10.07
C GLY A 415 20.22 -8.42 -9.51
N PHE A 416 20.85 -8.16 -8.35
CA PHE A 416 21.74 -9.10 -7.66
C PHE A 416 21.09 -9.67 -6.39
N GLY A 417 19.76 -9.86 -6.45
CA GLY A 417 18.98 -10.61 -5.46
C GLY A 417 19.27 -12.11 -5.52
N ARG A 418 18.42 -12.93 -4.88
CA ARG A 418 18.58 -14.40 -4.87
C ARG A 418 18.72 -15.01 -6.26
N GLY A 419 17.87 -14.58 -7.20
CA GLY A 419 17.93 -15.06 -8.60
C GLY A 419 19.23 -14.65 -9.29
N GLY A 420 19.59 -13.36 -9.24
CA GLY A 420 20.82 -12.85 -9.85
C GLY A 420 22.09 -13.49 -9.31
N GLN A 421 22.17 -13.68 -7.98
CA GLN A 421 23.30 -14.37 -7.33
C GLN A 421 23.39 -15.84 -7.77
N SER A 422 22.26 -16.53 -7.94
CA SER A 422 22.24 -17.91 -8.43
C SER A 422 22.75 -18.01 -9.87
N VAL A 423 22.28 -17.10 -10.75
CA VAL A 423 22.78 -17.00 -12.12
C VAL A 423 24.28 -16.70 -12.15
N ALA A 424 24.72 -15.69 -11.38
CA ALA A 424 26.12 -15.32 -11.29
C ALA A 424 27.02 -16.47 -10.86
N ARG A 425 26.58 -17.25 -9.86
CA ARG A 425 27.34 -18.42 -9.35
C ARG A 425 27.51 -19.49 -10.41
N VAL A 426 26.47 -19.80 -11.17
CA VAL A 426 26.54 -20.78 -12.27
C VAL A 426 27.46 -20.29 -13.38
N LEU A 427 27.35 -19.02 -13.78
CA LEU A 427 28.25 -18.43 -14.78
C LEU A 427 29.70 -18.45 -14.32
N ALA A 428 29.98 -18.15 -13.05
CA ALA A 428 31.31 -18.22 -12.47
C ALA A 428 31.89 -19.63 -12.47
N GLN A 429 31.07 -20.65 -12.20
CA GLN A 429 31.51 -22.07 -12.25
C GLN A 429 31.93 -22.49 -13.67
N GLU A 430 31.25 -21.96 -14.69
CA GLU A 430 31.58 -22.23 -16.11
C GLU A 430 32.64 -21.27 -16.68
N GLY A 431 33.19 -20.38 -15.85
CA GLY A 431 34.21 -19.41 -16.25
C GLY A 431 33.68 -18.30 -17.19
N ILE A 432 32.37 -18.10 -17.24
CA ILE A 432 31.74 -17.07 -18.07
C ILE A 432 31.82 -15.73 -17.34
N PRO A 433 32.44 -14.69 -17.95
CA PRO A 433 32.55 -13.39 -17.31
C PRO A 433 31.17 -12.72 -17.20
N TYR A 434 30.90 -12.13 -16.05
CA TYR A 434 29.67 -11.36 -15.83
C TYR A 434 29.96 -10.06 -15.10
N PHE A 435 29.00 -9.15 -15.15
CA PHE A 435 28.94 -7.92 -14.36
C PHE A 435 27.50 -7.71 -13.89
N ALA A 436 27.30 -7.30 -12.65
CA ALA A 436 25.97 -7.15 -12.09
C ALA A 436 25.68 -5.74 -11.62
N LEU A 437 24.42 -5.31 -11.75
CA LEU A 437 23.87 -4.08 -11.20
C LEU A 437 22.82 -4.39 -10.16
N ASP A 438 22.84 -3.68 -9.02
CA ASP A 438 21.78 -3.72 -8.02
C ASP A 438 21.55 -2.35 -7.38
N LEU A 439 20.33 -2.10 -6.93
CA LEU A 439 19.93 -0.87 -6.20
C LEU A 439 20.17 -0.96 -4.70
N ASP A 440 20.40 -2.13 -4.15
CA ASP A 440 20.64 -2.35 -2.73
C ASP A 440 22.12 -2.14 -2.39
N ILE A 441 22.44 -0.96 -1.87
CA ILE A 441 23.80 -0.57 -1.50
C ILE A 441 24.41 -1.56 -0.50
N ALA A 442 23.63 -2.04 0.48
CA ALA A 442 24.14 -2.97 1.49
C ALA A 442 24.53 -4.31 0.87
N ARG A 443 23.70 -4.80 -0.06
CA ARG A 443 23.98 -6.03 -0.83
C ARG A 443 25.20 -5.87 -1.72
N VAL A 444 25.30 -4.76 -2.44
CA VAL A 444 26.45 -4.45 -3.31
C VAL A 444 27.75 -4.39 -2.50
N GLN A 445 27.75 -3.71 -1.34
CA GLN A 445 28.94 -3.64 -0.48
C GLN A 445 29.40 -5.01 0.02
N VAL A 446 28.47 -5.85 0.48
CA VAL A 446 28.79 -7.20 0.95
C VAL A 446 29.34 -8.05 -0.20
N ALA A 447 28.71 -8.00 -1.37
CA ALA A 447 29.12 -8.77 -2.54
C ALA A 447 30.50 -8.29 -3.09
N ARG A 448 30.75 -7.00 -3.18
CA ARG A 448 32.07 -6.45 -3.58
C ARG A 448 33.18 -6.85 -2.61
N ASN A 449 32.90 -6.81 -1.32
CA ASN A 449 33.87 -7.26 -0.30
C ASN A 449 34.18 -8.77 -0.42
N ALA A 450 33.25 -9.54 -0.98
CA ALA A 450 33.46 -10.95 -1.31
C ALA A 450 34.15 -11.18 -2.66
N GLY A 451 34.47 -10.10 -3.41
CA GLY A 451 35.15 -10.17 -4.71
C GLY A 451 34.22 -10.34 -5.91
N GLU A 452 32.90 -10.24 -5.72
CA GLU A 452 31.93 -10.32 -6.80
C GLU A 452 31.93 -9.05 -7.68
N PRO A 453 31.86 -9.18 -9.01
CA PRO A 453 31.84 -8.04 -9.94
C PRO A 453 30.44 -7.41 -9.99
N VAL A 454 30.07 -6.69 -8.95
CA VAL A 454 28.76 -6.04 -8.81
C VAL A 454 28.93 -4.58 -8.48
N SER A 455 28.11 -3.72 -9.07
CA SER A 455 28.09 -2.28 -8.78
C SER A 455 26.69 -1.80 -8.42
N PHE A 456 26.67 -0.73 -7.61
CA PHE A 456 25.43 0.01 -7.35
C PHE A 456 25.04 0.82 -8.59
N GLY A 457 23.80 0.65 -9.06
CA GLY A 457 23.29 1.42 -10.18
C GLY A 457 21.83 1.16 -10.50
N ASP A 458 21.13 2.22 -10.86
CA ASP A 458 19.74 2.15 -11.32
C ASP A 458 19.71 1.84 -12.83
N ALA A 459 19.38 0.59 -13.15
CA ALA A 459 19.29 0.11 -14.54
C ALA A 459 18.15 0.77 -15.36
N LYS A 460 17.25 1.55 -14.74
CA LYS A 460 16.28 2.39 -15.47
C LYS A 460 16.96 3.58 -16.14
N ARG A 461 18.19 3.92 -15.76
CA ARG A 461 18.96 5.02 -16.34
C ARG A 461 19.87 4.53 -17.44
N ARG A 462 19.74 5.14 -18.63
CA ARG A 462 20.54 4.78 -19.81
C ARG A 462 22.04 4.92 -19.58
N GLU A 463 22.45 5.99 -18.89
CA GLU A 463 23.86 6.26 -18.58
C GLU A 463 24.48 5.17 -17.69
N VAL A 464 23.69 4.58 -16.80
CA VAL A 464 24.14 3.48 -15.93
C VAL A 464 24.30 2.19 -16.71
N LEU A 465 23.37 1.89 -17.64
CA LEU A 465 23.48 0.73 -18.53
C LEU A 465 24.71 0.83 -19.44
N GLU A 466 24.97 2.02 -19.99
CA GLU A 466 26.19 2.26 -20.80
C GLU A 466 27.47 2.10 -19.98
N ALA A 467 27.51 2.68 -18.76
CA ALA A 467 28.65 2.55 -17.86
C ALA A 467 28.90 1.10 -17.41
N ALA A 468 27.82 0.33 -17.25
CA ALA A 468 27.88 -1.12 -16.96
C ALA A 468 28.36 -1.96 -18.17
N GLY A 469 28.61 -1.33 -19.30
CA GLY A 469 29.15 -1.98 -20.48
C GLY A 469 28.10 -2.68 -21.35
N LEU A 470 26.86 -2.19 -21.38
CA LEU A 470 25.77 -2.76 -22.19
C LEU A 470 26.19 -2.98 -23.65
N GLY A 471 26.82 -2.00 -24.29
CA GLY A 471 27.29 -2.13 -25.69
C GLY A 471 28.42 -3.14 -25.91
N ARG A 472 29.05 -3.65 -24.85
CA ARG A 472 30.11 -4.68 -24.91
C ARG A 472 29.65 -6.02 -24.32
N ALA A 473 28.47 -6.05 -23.73
CA ALA A 473 27.87 -7.27 -23.21
C ALA A 473 27.45 -8.20 -24.35
N LYS A 474 27.57 -9.49 -24.14
CA LYS A 474 27.10 -10.52 -25.07
C LYS A 474 25.60 -10.75 -24.93
N MET A 475 25.08 -10.60 -23.73
CA MET A 475 23.67 -10.74 -23.40
C MET A 475 23.34 -10.05 -22.07
N VAL A 476 22.07 -9.84 -21.83
CA VAL A 476 21.55 -9.28 -20.57
C VAL A 476 20.61 -10.26 -19.91
N VAL A 477 20.71 -10.41 -18.58
CA VAL A 477 19.81 -11.21 -17.76
C VAL A 477 19.14 -10.32 -16.73
N ILE A 478 17.81 -10.18 -16.81
CA ILE A 478 17.02 -9.36 -15.88
C ILE A 478 16.36 -10.26 -14.84
N THR A 479 16.71 -10.09 -13.56
CA THR A 479 16.22 -10.90 -12.43
C THR A 479 15.45 -10.08 -11.40
N LEU A 480 14.92 -8.93 -11.78
CA LEU A 480 14.14 -8.06 -10.91
C LEU A 480 12.82 -8.72 -10.50
N ASN A 481 12.33 -8.40 -9.28
CA ASN A 481 11.05 -8.90 -8.80
C ASN A 481 9.86 -8.01 -9.23
N ASN A 482 10.12 -6.73 -9.50
CA ASN A 482 9.10 -5.77 -9.90
C ASN A 482 8.94 -5.75 -11.43
N MET A 483 7.79 -6.18 -11.91
CA MET A 483 7.52 -6.32 -13.35
C MET A 483 7.48 -4.97 -14.08
N HIS A 484 6.97 -3.90 -13.45
CA HIS A 484 7.00 -2.56 -14.04
C HIS A 484 8.42 -2.02 -14.20
N GLU A 485 9.29 -2.27 -13.21
CA GLU A 485 10.72 -1.91 -13.35
C GLU A 485 11.38 -2.71 -14.47
N THR A 486 11.07 -3.99 -14.55
CA THR A 486 11.54 -4.88 -15.63
C THR A 486 11.13 -4.34 -17.00
N GLN A 487 9.86 -3.90 -17.17
CA GLN A 487 9.39 -3.27 -18.42
C GLN A 487 10.22 -2.04 -18.80
N HIS A 488 10.45 -1.13 -17.85
CA HIS A 488 11.24 0.07 -18.11
C HIS A 488 12.68 -0.25 -18.51
N VAL A 489 13.31 -1.17 -17.80
CA VAL A 489 14.68 -1.59 -18.08
C VAL A 489 14.77 -2.27 -19.46
N LEU A 490 13.88 -3.22 -19.73
CA LEU A 490 13.82 -3.90 -21.02
C LEU A 490 13.59 -2.91 -22.17
N GLY A 491 12.64 -1.99 -22.02
CA GLY A 491 12.36 -0.96 -23.02
C GLY A 491 13.56 -0.05 -23.30
N ASN A 492 14.32 0.33 -22.26
CA ASN A 492 15.55 1.09 -22.42
C ASN A 492 16.62 0.29 -23.18
N ILE A 493 16.86 -0.97 -22.79
CA ILE A 493 17.86 -1.83 -23.46
C ILE A 493 17.51 -2.01 -24.94
N MET A 494 16.26 -2.34 -25.24
CA MET A 494 15.80 -2.53 -26.63
C MET A 494 15.86 -1.25 -27.45
N SER A 495 15.62 -0.08 -26.83
CA SER A 495 15.75 1.22 -27.52
C SER A 495 17.20 1.61 -27.81
N MET A 496 18.16 1.17 -26.99
CA MET A 496 19.60 1.45 -27.15
C MET A 496 20.27 0.42 -28.06
N HIS A 497 19.95 -0.85 -27.87
CA HIS A 497 20.55 -1.99 -28.60
C HIS A 497 19.46 -2.99 -28.99
N PRO A 498 18.72 -2.78 -30.11
CA PRO A 498 17.61 -3.62 -30.52
C PRO A 498 17.96 -5.10 -30.81
N SER A 499 19.24 -5.38 -31.08
CA SER A 499 19.74 -6.73 -31.34
C SER A 499 20.35 -7.43 -30.12
N MET A 500 20.29 -6.81 -28.93
CA MET A 500 20.83 -7.39 -27.70
C MET A 500 19.96 -8.56 -27.23
N PRO A 501 20.53 -9.77 -27.06
CA PRO A 501 19.78 -10.87 -26.45
C PRO A 501 19.48 -10.56 -24.98
N VAL A 502 18.20 -10.46 -24.62
CA VAL A 502 17.76 -10.20 -23.25
C VAL A 502 16.91 -11.35 -22.73
N TYR A 503 17.34 -11.92 -21.62
CA TYR A 503 16.65 -12.99 -20.91
C TYR A 503 15.98 -12.39 -19.68
N VAL A 504 14.67 -12.59 -19.53
CA VAL A 504 13.87 -11.93 -18.50
C VAL A 504 13.21 -12.95 -17.59
N ARG A 505 13.34 -12.77 -16.29
CA ARG A 505 12.59 -13.53 -15.30
C ARG A 505 11.24 -12.85 -15.07
N ALA A 506 10.15 -13.59 -15.21
CA ALA A 506 8.80 -13.17 -14.90
C ALA A 506 8.28 -13.90 -13.65
N THR A 507 7.88 -13.15 -12.61
CA THR A 507 7.27 -13.70 -11.39
C THR A 507 5.77 -13.96 -11.59
N ASN A 508 5.15 -13.26 -12.55
CA ASN A 508 3.76 -13.46 -12.96
C ASN A 508 3.70 -13.82 -14.45
N ASP A 509 2.89 -14.80 -14.80
CA ASP A 509 2.74 -15.35 -16.15
C ASP A 509 2.17 -14.34 -17.15
N ASP A 510 1.38 -13.35 -16.71
CA ASP A 510 0.78 -12.34 -17.58
C ASP A 510 1.84 -11.48 -18.30
N TYR A 511 2.98 -11.27 -17.65
CA TYR A 511 4.07 -10.48 -18.21
C TYR A 511 4.93 -11.27 -19.24
N VAL A 512 4.78 -12.58 -19.34
CA VAL A 512 5.55 -13.39 -20.29
C VAL A 512 5.30 -12.92 -21.72
N LYS A 513 4.02 -12.74 -22.08
CA LYS A 513 3.63 -12.24 -23.40
C LYS A 513 4.13 -10.82 -23.64
N THR A 514 3.93 -9.95 -22.65
CA THR A 514 4.34 -8.54 -22.72
C THR A 514 5.84 -8.40 -22.95
N PHE A 515 6.68 -9.11 -22.19
CA PHE A 515 8.14 -9.02 -22.34
C PHE A 515 8.62 -9.61 -23.66
N THR A 516 7.99 -10.67 -24.15
CA THR A 516 8.29 -11.23 -25.46
C THR A 516 7.95 -10.25 -26.59
N GLU A 517 6.79 -9.59 -26.52
CA GLU A 517 6.38 -8.54 -27.48
C GLU A 517 7.29 -7.31 -27.43
N MET A 518 7.87 -7.01 -26.28
CA MET A 518 8.85 -5.94 -26.10
C MET A 518 10.25 -6.28 -26.62
N GLY A 519 10.50 -7.52 -27.08
CA GLY A 519 11.75 -7.94 -27.69
C GLY A 519 12.68 -8.74 -26.77
N ALA A 520 12.19 -9.30 -25.66
CA ALA A 520 12.97 -10.27 -24.90
C ALA A 520 13.18 -11.54 -25.73
N GLU A 521 14.42 -12.04 -25.76
CA GLU A 521 14.80 -13.31 -26.45
C GLU A 521 14.06 -14.48 -25.82
N GLU A 522 14.09 -14.57 -24.49
CA GLU A 522 13.37 -15.57 -23.71
C GLU A 522 12.85 -14.97 -22.42
N THR A 523 11.62 -15.33 -22.05
CA THR A 523 11.00 -14.94 -20.78
C THR A 523 10.70 -16.18 -19.95
N VAL A 524 11.36 -16.31 -18.81
CA VAL A 524 11.28 -17.46 -17.92
C VAL A 524 10.27 -17.18 -16.81
N SER A 525 9.17 -17.94 -16.80
CA SER A 525 8.16 -17.88 -15.74
C SER A 525 8.58 -18.71 -14.53
N ASP A 526 8.60 -18.09 -13.35
CA ASP A 526 8.90 -18.78 -12.07
C ASP A 526 7.93 -19.94 -11.82
N THR A 527 6.63 -19.72 -12.02
CA THR A 527 5.59 -20.71 -11.77
C THR A 527 5.68 -21.90 -12.71
N LYS A 528 5.82 -21.64 -14.01
CA LYS A 528 5.86 -22.69 -15.04
C LYS A 528 7.13 -23.53 -14.96
N GLU A 529 8.29 -22.90 -14.77
CA GLU A 529 9.55 -23.64 -14.62
C GLU A 529 9.58 -24.48 -13.35
N THR A 530 9.10 -23.94 -12.22
CA THR A 530 8.99 -24.73 -10.99
C THR A 530 8.06 -25.93 -11.17
N SER A 531 6.93 -25.74 -11.86
CA SER A 531 5.98 -26.81 -12.16
C SER A 531 6.58 -27.87 -13.09
N LEU A 532 7.37 -27.48 -14.10
CA LEU A 532 8.08 -28.42 -14.96
C LEU A 532 9.13 -29.23 -14.22
N VAL A 533 9.87 -28.60 -13.31
CA VAL A 533 10.84 -29.31 -12.46
C VAL A 533 10.13 -30.36 -11.59
N LEU A 534 9.02 -29.98 -10.93
CA LEU A 534 8.23 -30.93 -10.14
C LEU A 534 7.65 -32.06 -11.01
N ALA A 535 7.14 -31.75 -12.20
CA ALA A 535 6.65 -32.74 -13.13
C ALA A 535 7.76 -33.70 -13.60
N SER A 536 8.99 -33.20 -13.80
CA SER A 536 10.14 -34.06 -14.17
C SER A 536 10.46 -35.06 -13.07
N TYR A 537 10.49 -34.63 -11.81
CA TYR A 537 10.69 -35.56 -10.68
C TYR A 537 9.56 -36.58 -10.56
N ALA A 538 8.31 -36.15 -10.75
CA ALA A 538 7.18 -37.06 -10.72
C ALA A 538 7.25 -38.12 -11.85
N MET A 539 7.63 -37.73 -13.07
CA MET A 539 7.82 -38.65 -14.21
C MET A 539 8.96 -39.63 -13.94
N LEU A 540 10.11 -39.17 -13.43
CA LEU A 540 11.24 -40.04 -13.06
C LEU A 540 10.84 -41.00 -11.94
N GLY A 541 10.13 -40.53 -10.91
CA GLY A 541 9.64 -41.36 -9.80
C GLY A 541 8.62 -42.41 -10.24
N HIS A 542 7.89 -42.13 -11.31
CA HIS A 542 6.98 -43.12 -11.95
C HIS A 542 7.69 -44.17 -12.83
N GLY A 543 9.02 -44.01 -13.06
CA GLY A 543 9.83 -44.96 -13.80
C GLY A 543 10.06 -44.63 -15.29
N LEU A 544 9.72 -43.41 -15.72
CA LEU A 544 10.05 -42.97 -17.08
C LEU A 544 11.56 -42.72 -17.22
N SER A 545 12.10 -43.00 -18.39
CA SER A 545 13.53 -42.81 -18.63
C SER A 545 13.93 -41.34 -18.66
N TYR A 546 15.14 -41.03 -18.23
CA TYR A 546 15.66 -39.64 -18.20
C TYR A 546 15.56 -38.97 -19.60
N ASN A 547 15.91 -39.68 -20.66
CA ASN A 547 15.83 -39.15 -22.02
C ASN A 547 14.41 -38.79 -22.43
N HIS A 548 13.43 -39.62 -22.08
CA HIS A 548 12.03 -39.31 -22.36
C HIS A 548 11.55 -38.08 -21.59
N VAL A 549 11.88 -37.98 -20.29
CA VAL A 549 11.56 -36.83 -19.47
C VAL A 549 12.19 -35.56 -20.03
N TYR A 550 13.48 -35.61 -20.38
CA TYR A 550 14.21 -34.48 -20.96
C TYR A 550 13.57 -33.99 -22.27
N GLN A 551 13.23 -34.94 -23.20
CA GLN A 551 12.56 -34.59 -24.45
C GLN A 551 11.20 -33.96 -24.22
N THR A 552 10.41 -34.49 -23.28
CA THR A 552 9.09 -33.95 -22.92
C THR A 552 9.20 -32.52 -22.40
N ILE A 553 10.09 -32.28 -21.43
CA ILE A 553 10.30 -30.95 -20.85
C ILE A 553 10.79 -29.96 -21.90
N THR A 554 11.75 -30.36 -22.72
CA THR A 554 12.29 -29.53 -23.80
C THR A 554 11.20 -29.20 -24.84
N HIS A 555 10.34 -30.13 -25.17
CA HIS A 555 9.21 -29.90 -26.09
C HIS A 555 8.22 -28.88 -25.49
N ILE A 556 7.90 -28.98 -24.20
CA ILE A 556 7.01 -28.03 -23.52
C ILE A 556 7.61 -26.63 -23.50
N ARG A 557 8.91 -26.48 -23.23
CA ARG A 557 9.63 -25.19 -23.29
C ARG A 557 9.60 -24.60 -24.70
N HIS A 558 9.94 -25.38 -25.74
CA HIS A 558 9.92 -24.90 -27.12
C HIS A 558 8.52 -24.51 -27.62
N SER A 559 7.48 -25.15 -27.12
CA SER A 559 6.09 -24.73 -27.38
C SER A 559 5.66 -23.49 -26.57
N ARG A 560 6.60 -22.82 -25.87
CA ARG A 560 6.33 -21.67 -24.98
C ARG A 560 5.23 -21.95 -23.99
N TYR A 561 5.26 -23.13 -23.38
CA TYR A 561 4.32 -23.57 -22.34
C TYR A 561 2.86 -23.63 -22.80
N ALA A 562 2.59 -23.74 -24.11
CA ALA A 562 1.23 -23.74 -24.67
C ALA A 562 0.31 -24.80 -24.03
N SER A 563 0.87 -25.96 -23.66
CA SER A 563 0.14 -27.04 -22.99
C SER A 563 -0.14 -26.79 -21.49
N LEU A 564 0.40 -25.72 -20.90
CA LEU A 564 0.25 -25.35 -19.50
C LEU A 564 -0.54 -24.05 -19.32
N GLN A 565 -1.25 -23.60 -20.35
CA GLN A 565 -1.95 -22.31 -20.29
C GLN A 565 -3.35 -22.41 -19.69
N ASP A 566 -4.03 -23.55 -19.84
CA ASP A 566 -5.42 -23.68 -19.40
C ASP A 566 -5.48 -24.33 -18.02
N LEU A 567 -5.83 -23.59 -16.98
CA LEU A 567 -5.94 -24.06 -15.61
C LEU A 567 -7.40 -24.14 -15.15
N PHE A 568 -7.70 -25.04 -14.21
CA PHE A 568 -8.95 -24.99 -13.44
C PHE A 568 -8.81 -23.96 -12.33
N VAL A 569 -9.72 -22.99 -12.29
CA VAL A 569 -9.73 -21.91 -11.29
C VAL A 569 -10.54 -22.37 -10.08
N GLY A 570 -9.96 -22.28 -8.89
CA GLY A 570 -10.65 -22.57 -7.61
C GLY A 570 -11.25 -21.29 -6.99
N SER A 571 -12.16 -21.46 -6.04
CA SER A 571 -12.78 -20.35 -5.30
C SER A 571 -11.81 -19.56 -4.40
N ASP A 572 -10.62 -20.09 -4.14
CA ASP A 572 -9.59 -19.49 -3.27
C ASP A 572 -8.40 -18.94 -4.07
N ASP A 573 -8.48 -18.90 -5.40
CA ASP A 573 -7.44 -18.32 -6.26
C ASP A 573 -7.57 -16.79 -6.30
N ASP A 574 -7.16 -16.11 -5.22
CA ASP A 574 -7.09 -14.65 -5.09
C ASP A 574 -6.10 -13.97 -6.08
N SER A 575 -5.43 -14.75 -6.93
CA SER A 575 -4.47 -14.26 -7.91
C SER A 575 -5.11 -13.75 -9.21
N PHE A 576 -6.41 -13.92 -9.39
CA PHE A 576 -7.13 -13.39 -10.55
C PHE A 576 -7.75 -12.03 -10.20
N SER A 577 -7.01 -10.96 -10.49
CA SER A 577 -7.53 -9.58 -10.45
C SER A 577 -8.48 -9.33 -11.63
N ASP A 578 -9.29 -8.25 -11.57
CA ASP A 578 -10.26 -7.85 -12.61
C ASP A 578 -9.65 -7.69 -14.03
N GLU A 579 -8.33 -7.62 -14.16
CA GLU A 579 -7.63 -7.67 -15.45
C GLU A 579 -7.46 -9.12 -15.98
N ASP A 580 -7.53 -10.13 -15.13
CA ASP A 580 -7.43 -11.56 -15.47
C ASP A 580 -8.72 -12.15 -16.05
N SER A 581 -9.83 -11.41 -16.10
CA SER A 581 -11.07 -11.80 -16.80
C SER A 581 -10.84 -12.12 -18.30
N LYS A 582 -9.65 -11.84 -18.81
CA LYS A 582 -9.20 -12.16 -20.17
C LYS A 582 -8.41 -13.47 -20.27
N ALA A 583 -8.00 -14.07 -19.15
CA ALA A 583 -7.27 -15.32 -19.13
C ALA A 583 -8.16 -16.50 -19.57
N VAL A 584 -7.60 -17.42 -20.35
CA VAL A 584 -8.30 -18.65 -20.72
C VAL A 584 -8.23 -19.61 -19.54
N CYS A 585 -9.37 -19.93 -18.96
CA CYS A 585 -9.49 -20.90 -17.87
C CYS A 585 -10.20 -22.19 -18.32
N ARG A 586 -10.03 -23.26 -17.54
CA ARG A 586 -10.78 -24.51 -17.72
C ARG A 586 -11.90 -24.57 -16.70
N HIS A 587 -13.06 -24.98 -17.15
CA HIS A 587 -14.20 -25.22 -16.28
C HIS A 587 -14.86 -26.57 -16.62
N ALA A 588 -15.36 -27.24 -15.58
CA ALA A 588 -16.01 -28.53 -15.71
C ALA A 588 -17.37 -28.45 -15.03
N PHE A 589 -18.45 -28.70 -15.77
CA PHE A 589 -19.80 -28.71 -15.20
C PHE A 589 -20.57 -29.95 -15.65
N PRO A 590 -21.38 -30.56 -14.75
CA PRO A 590 -22.16 -31.75 -15.05
C PRO A 590 -23.50 -31.40 -15.68
N LEU A 591 -23.93 -32.17 -16.65
CA LEU A 591 -25.29 -32.14 -17.18
C LEU A 591 -26.19 -33.00 -16.30
N GLN A 592 -27.07 -32.37 -15.53
CA GLN A 592 -27.99 -33.04 -14.58
C GLN A 592 -29.45 -32.70 -14.87
N GLY A 593 -30.32 -33.61 -14.55
CA GLY A 593 -31.78 -33.40 -14.66
C GLY A 593 -32.24 -33.22 -16.11
N GLU A 594 -32.97 -32.13 -16.36
CA GLU A 594 -33.52 -31.77 -17.66
C GLU A 594 -32.68 -30.67 -18.35
N ALA A 595 -31.36 -30.74 -18.23
CA ALA A 595 -30.47 -29.74 -18.84
C ALA A 595 -30.72 -29.68 -20.36
N HIS A 596 -30.79 -28.46 -20.88
CA HIS A 596 -31.13 -28.16 -22.29
C HIS A 596 -30.19 -28.83 -23.31
N ALA A 597 -28.93 -29.06 -22.95
CA ALA A 597 -27.93 -29.71 -23.82
C ALA A 597 -28.07 -31.22 -23.91
N ILE A 598 -28.89 -31.87 -23.04
CA ILE A 598 -29.09 -33.33 -23.06
C ILE A 598 -29.85 -33.71 -24.33
N GLY A 599 -29.37 -34.75 -25.02
CA GLY A 599 -29.92 -35.24 -26.29
C GLY A 599 -29.47 -34.48 -27.52
N LYS A 600 -28.69 -33.39 -27.36
CA LYS A 600 -28.08 -32.65 -28.46
C LYS A 600 -26.72 -33.23 -28.81
N THR A 601 -26.31 -33.02 -30.06
CA THR A 601 -24.98 -33.38 -30.55
C THR A 601 -23.96 -32.27 -30.25
N ILE A 602 -22.68 -32.60 -30.21
CA ILE A 602 -21.60 -31.60 -30.03
C ILE A 602 -21.69 -30.50 -31.09
N ARG A 603 -22.11 -30.83 -32.33
CA ARG A 603 -22.29 -29.89 -33.44
C ARG A 603 -23.36 -28.80 -33.12
N GLU A 604 -24.36 -29.15 -32.33
CA GLU A 604 -25.47 -28.25 -31.95
C GLU A 604 -25.12 -27.34 -30.79
N LEU A 605 -23.98 -27.53 -30.11
CA LEU A 605 -23.51 -26.66 -29.05
C LEU A 605 -22.99 -25.33 -29.59
N PRO A 606 -23.34 -24.18 -29.00
CA PRO A 606 -22.90 -22.85 -29.46
C PRO A 606 -21.45 -22.53 -29.05
N LEU A 607 -20.53 -23.49 -29.14
CA LEU A 607 -19.13 -23.32 -28.74
C LEU A 607 -18.42 -22.18 -29.47
N ALA A 608 -18.68 -22.04 -30.78
CA ALA A 608 -18.08 -21.00 -31.61
C ALA A 608 -18.64 -19.60 -31.28
N ALA A 609 -19.92 -19.51 -30.91
CA ALA A 609 -20.58 -18.26 -30.52
C ALA A 609 -20.00 -17.69 -29.21
N HIS A 610 -19.58 -18.59 -28.30
CA HIS A 610 -18.96 -18.23 -27.01
C HIS A 610 -17.42 -18.29 -27.04
N TYR A 611 -16.81 -18.44 -28.22
CA TYR A 611 -15.34 -18.54 -28.35
C TYR A 611 -14.72 -19.61 -27.42
N LEU A 612 -15.44 -20.73 -27.19
CA LEU A 612 -15.03 -21.79 -26.30
C LEU A 612 -14.47 -23.01 -27.07
N LYS A 613 -13.56 -23.72 -26.42
CA LYS A 613 -13.05 -24.97 -26.88
C LYS A 613 -13.50 -26.11 -25.96
N LEU A 614 -14.27 -27.07 -26.47
CA LEU A 614 -14.58 -28.29 -25.72
C LEU A 614 -13.33 -29.17 -25.72
N LEU A 615 -12.78 -29.47 -24.55
CA LEU A 615 -11.54 -30.22 -24.38
C LEU A 615 -11.79 -31.73 -24.36
N PHE A 616 -12.75 -32.16 -23.58
CA PHE A 616 -13.21 -33.54 -23.48
C PHE A 616 -14.55 -33.62 -22.73
N ILE A 617 -15.19 -34.76 -22.87
CA ILE A 617 -16.40 -35.12 -22.12
C ILE A 617 -16.05 -36.29 -21.21
N ARG A 618 -16.51 -36.23 -19.95
CA ARG A 618 -16.37 -37.33 -19.01
C ARG A 618 -17.72 -37.99 -18.83
N ARG A 619 -17.84 -39.28 -19.22
CA ARG A 619 -19.03 -40.10 -18.99
C ARG A 619 -18.70 -41.24 -18.03
N ASN A 620 -19.36 -41.34 -16.92
CA ASN A 620 -19.04 -42.22 -15.80
C ASN A 620 -17.57 -42.03 -15.33
N THR A 621 -16.74 -43.07 -15.45
CA THR A 621 -15.30 -43.02 -15.11
C THR A 621 -14.40 -42.84 -16.35
N GLY A 622 -14.96 -42.80 -17.58
CA GLY A 622 -14.22 -42.70 -18.83
C GLY A 622 -14.11 -41.26 -19.33
N LYS A 623 -12.91 -40.92 -19.86
CA LYS A 623 -12.62 -39.65 -20.52
C LYS A 623 -12.70 -39.86 -22.04
N ILE A 624 -13.60 -39.16 -22.73
CA ILE A 624 -13.78 -39.18 -24.18
C ILE A 624 -13.04 -37.96 -24.76
N GLN A 625 -11.93 -38.22 -25.43
CA GLN A 625 -11.08 -37.18 -26.03
C GLN A 625 -11.30 -37.01 -27.54
N ASP A 626 -11.60 -38.09 -28.25
CA ASP A 626 -11.97 -38.02 -29.66
C ASP A 626 -13.45 -37.64 -29.75
N LEU A 627 -13.66 -36.32 -29.86
CA LEU A 627 -14.98 -35.70 -29.86
C LEU A 627 -15.55 -35.75 -31.28
N ASP A 628 -16.35 -36.79 -31.57
CA ASP A 628 -17.13 -36.85 -32.79
C ASP A 628 -18.18 -35.73 -32.77
N PRO A 629 -18.29 -34.87 -33.80
CA PRO A 629 -19.32 -33.83 -33.88
C PRO A 629 -20.76 -34.36 -33.74
N ASP A 630 -21.02 -35.60 -34.07
CA ASP A 630 -22.33 -36.24 -33.97
C ASP A 630 -22.53 -37.01 -32.64
N PHE A 631 -21.58 -36.85 -31.68
CA PHE A 631 -21.69 -37.45 -30.34
C PHE A 631 -22.84 -36.79 -29.56
N VAL A 632 -23.76 -37.62 -29.06
CA VAL A 632 -24.96 -37.18 -28.32
C VAL A 632 -24.67 -37.13 -26.83
N LEU A 633 -25.02 -35.98 -26.20
CA LEU A 633 -24.87 -35.74 -24.77
C LEU A 633 -25.98 -36.43 -23.96
N GLU A 634 -25.58 -37.04 -22.85
CA GLU A 634 -26.48 -37.76 -21.94
C GLU A 634 -26.43 -37.17 -20.53
N THR A 635 -27.46 -37.49 -19.73
CA THR A 635 -27.49 -37.13 -18.32
C THR A 635 -26.29 -37.74 -17.57
N GLY A 636 -25.59 -36.93 -16.79
CA GLY A 636 -24.40 -37.33 -16.04
C GLY A 636 -23.08 -37.10 -16.79
N ASP A 637 -23.12 -36.62 -18.05
CA ASP A 637 -21.93 -36.18 -18.75
C ASP A 637 -21.37 -34.91 -18.09
N ILE A 638 -20.05 -34.87 -17.95
CA ILE A 638 -19.35 -33.68 -17.48
C ILE A 638 -18.62 -33.07 -18.68
N LEU A 639 -19.02 -31.87 -19.06
CA LEU A 639 -18.36 -31.12 -20.13
C LEU A 639 -17.18 -30.36 -19.54
N VAL A 640 -16.00 -30.50 -20.20
CA VAL A 640 -14.81 -29.73 -19.82
C VAL A 640 -14.46 -28.80 -20.96
N VAL A 641 -14.63 -27.51 -20.73
CA VAL A 641 -14.43 -26.44 -21.70
C VAL A 641 -13.29 -25.51 -21.31
N ALA A 642 -12.69 -24.87 -22.29
CA ALA A 642 -11.68 -23.83 -22.07
C ALA A 642 -12.09 -22.56 -22.81
N GLY A 643 -11.96 -21.42 -22.14
CA GLY A 643 -12.27 -20.09 -22.65
C GLY A 643 -12.23 -19.01 -21.57
N LYS A 644 -12.74 -17.84 -21.87
CA LYS A 644 -12.88 -16.75 -20.88
C LYS A 644 -13.98 -17.08 -19.88
N GLN A 645 -13.82 -16.68 -18.65
CA GLN A 645 -14.74 -16.99 -17.55
C GLN A 645 -16.17 -16.51 -17.83
N GLU A 646 -16.36 -15.32 -18.36
CA GLU A 646 -17.67 -14.78 -18.73
C GLU A 646 -18.38 -15.63 -19.79
N GLU A 647 -17.64 -16.05 -20.81
CA GLU A 647 -18.15 -16.89 -21.89
C GLU A 647 -18.48 -18.31 -21.41
N ILE A 648 -17.68 -18.83 -20.49
CA ILE A 648 -17.93 -20.15 -19.86
C ILE A 648 -19.22 -20.12 -19.06
N ILE A 649 -19.43 -19.09 -18.23
CA ILE A 649 -20.67 -18.92 -17.43
C ILE A 649 -21.89 -18.80 -18.35
N SER A 650 -21.79 -18.02 -19.41
CA SER A 650 -22.87 -17.86 -20.38
C SER A 650 -23.19 -19.18 -21.09
N PHE A 651 -22.16 -19.92 -21.50
CA PHE A 651 -22.32 -21.26 -22.12
C PHE A 651 -22.87 -22.30 -21.15
N GLU A 652 -22.44 -22.32 -19.90
CA GLU A 652 -22.97 -23.20 -18.87
C GLU A 652 -24.48 -22.93 -18.63
N ASN A 653 -24.87 -21.67 -18.54
CA ASN A 653 -26.28 -21.28 -18.42
C ASN A 653 -27.08 -21.73 -19.63
N TRP A 654 -26.54 -21.57 -20.83
CA TRP A 654 -27.19 -22.10 -22.04
C TRP A 654 -27.33 -23.63 -22.01
N CYS A 655 -26.30 -24.35 -21.61
CA CYS A 655 -26.35 -25.81 -21.50
C CYS A 655 -27.40 -26.30 -20.49
N LEU A 656 -27.59 -25.54 -19.41
CA LEU A 656 -28.52 -25.91 -18.33
C LEU A 656 -29.96 -25.45 -18.60
N GLN A 657 -30.16 -24.22 -19.10
CA GLN A 657 -31.48 -23.57 -19.16
C GLN A 657 -31.98 -23.28 -20.59
N GLY A 658 -31.11 -23.24 -21.58
CA GLY A 658 -31.48 -23.04 -22.98
C GLY A 658 -31.76 -21.60 -23.42
N ASP A 659 -31.70 -20.63 -22.51
CA ASP A 659 -31.89 -19.21 -22.81
C ASP A 659 -30.56 -18.43 -22.79
N ILE A 660 -30.40 -17.59 -23.81
CA ILE A 660 -29.32 -16.60 -23.92
C ILE A 660 -29.80 -15.30 -23.31
#